data_0d9bc900f7867214773c29c62d179504
#
_entry.id   0d9bc900f7867214773c29c62d179504
#
_cell.length_a   1.000
_cell.length_b   1.000
_cell.length_c   1.000
_cell.angle_alpha   90.00
_cell.angle_beta   90.00
_cell.angle_gamma   90.00
#
_symmetry.space_group_name_H-M   'P 1'
#
loop_
_entity.id
_entity.type
_entity.pdbx_description
1 polymer ?
#
loop_
_entity_poly.entity_id
_entity_poly.type
_entity_poly.pdbx_seq_one_letter_code
_entity_poly.pdbx_strand_id
1 'polypeptide(L)'
;MSLSDSTRGPSGAEEVSLLVQKDDLDLPLPTQRTPSWPPSPDEDPGLPPFPLEEPGPRPMTPASLPSPALSLEEEEEEEDEDGEDSAEPEGLCSEEHPSQFFAEAQRLREQRLLLDEEVSVGGRAYGVHRVILASVSSLFRGRLLGSRGPQPPLSLDVTPAAWEAVLTFAYEGVLGPASREDVLVAAEALGAPRIKAAAQWGRQGTGSGREDEKQPSQAEELRENLRSIELLYQEGIGCDLELEAGGCRQRVHRAALACGSEFFGAMLLSGMRESQGTEVSLHTISAQDLRLLVSFAYSGVVRAKWPGLLRAAQAALQYQSSSCLALCQKALARGLSPARCLALIPMAEAPGLERLWSKARHYLLTHLPAVALCSTFPTLPAACLAELLDSDELHLQEEFEAFVAARHWLAANPDTQESEAKALLRCVRFGRMSTRELRRVRAAGLPPPLSPDLLHQLMVEAEVPGQERRREPDQALVVIGGDGLRSDMAARQPSRGVWWARAFRCGVGLVRTVEWGRLPALPAPGRFRHGAASLAGSVLYVCGGQDFYSHSNTLASTLRWDPSQEDWEEMAPLCQPRSLFPLVALDGLLYALGGRDSGIALRSVETYNPELNVWRPAPPLPAPRFAHAAAVLEGQLYVSGGCSETGQYQASLLHYDPKLEKPVTLLSPMGVPRAGHVMASLGGRLYVAGGLGQTGDLLSFEAYDPSTGSWTQLTPLPSPHVGAAGAVLQGELLVLGGYSHRTYAPSHLIHAYCPGLGRWLCLGTLPRPRAEMPACILTLPAVQHVALVPTRHQTKPAG
;
A
#
# COMPACT_ATOMS: atom_id res chain seq x y z
N MET A 1 15.09 -43.13 -61.41
CA MET A 1 14.58 -42.14 -62.36
C MET A 1 14.20 -40.95 -61.53
N SER A 2 15.12 -40.04 -61.46
CA SER A 2 15.23 -38.69 -62.04
C SER A 2 14.31 -37.74 -61.43
N LEU A 3 14.96 -36.83 -60.57
CA LEU A 3 15.26 -35.42 -60.87
C LEU A 3 14.01 -34.52 -60.71
N SER A 4 13.97 -33.43 -59.98
CA SER A 4 14.90 -32.34 -59.84
C SER A 4 14.34 -31.38 -58.80
N ASP A 5 15.16 -30.91 -57.94
CA ASP A 5 15.56 -29.48 -57.73
C ASP A 5 14.45 -28.42 -57.66
N SER A 6 14.32 -27.79 -56.53
CA SER A 6 14.58 -26.36 -56.43
C SER A 6 14.62 -25.86 -54.99
N THR A 7 15.78 -25.51 -54.63
CA THR A 7 16.18 -24.59 -53.55
C THR A 7 15.40 -23.29 -53.59
N ARG A 8 14.92 -22.84 -52.41
CA ARG A 8 15.02 -21.48 -51.88
C ARG A 8 14.54 -21.47 -50.43
N GLY A 9 15.51 -21.45 -49.52
CA GLY A 9 15.27 -21.09 -48.17
C GLY A 9 15.05 -19.57 -48.00
N PRO A 10 14.24 -19.12 -47.09
CA PRO A 10 14.28 -17.72 -46.67
C PRO A 10 15.41 -17.54 -45.67
N SER A 11 16.37 -16.73 -46.08
CA SER A 11 17.39 -16.12 -45.22
C SER A 11 16.73 -15.13 -44.28
N GLY A 12 17.25 -15.08 -43.06
CA GLY A 12 17.07 -13.94 -42.15
C GLY A 12 16.26 -14.22 -40.88
N ALA A 13 16.75 -15.13 -40.06
CA ALA A 13 16.45 -15.02 -38.64
C ALA A 13 17.54 -14.16 -38.02
N GLU A 14 17.22 -12.89 -37.79
CA GLU A 14 18.03 -12.04 -36.91
C GLU A 14 18.02 -12.61 -35.50
N GLU A 15 19.20 -13.10 -35.06
CA GLU A 15 19.42 -13.51 -33.68
C GLU A 15 19.28 -12.31 -32.77
N VAL A 16 18.15 -12.17 -32.11
CA VAL A 16 17.99 -11.24 -31.00
C VAL A 16 18.43 -11.95 -29.73
N SER A 17 19.72 -11.88 -29.45
CA SER A 17 20.27 -12.28 -28.15
C SER A 17 19.79 -11.31 -27.09
N LEU A 18 18.94 -11.77 -26.18
CA LEU A 18 18.40 -10.97 -25.07
C LEU A 18 19.44 -10.59 -24.03
N LEU A 19 20.63 -11.18 -24.02
CA LEU A 19 21.66 -10.93 -23.04
C LEU A 19 22.96 -10.36 -23.64
N VAL A 20 23.25 -10.59 -24.90
CA VAL A 20 24.48 -10.11 -25.57
C VAL A 20 24.17 -9.79 -27.03
N GLN A 21 24.00 -8.53 -27.39
CA GLN A 21 24.16 -8.08 -28.75
C GLN A 21 25.65 -7.79 -29.00
N LYS A 22 26.26 -8.52 -29.91
CA LYS A 22 27.49 -8.09 -30.55
C LYS A 22 27.10 -7.05 -31.60
N ASP A 23 27.29 -5.79 -31.29
CA ASP A 23 27.17 -4.74 -32.28
C ASP A 23 28.44 -3.90 -32.33
N ASP A 24 29.00 -3.97 -33.51
CA ASP A 24 29.72 -2.96 -34.24
C ASP A 24 30.77 -2.14 -33.50
N LEU A 25 31.95 -2.70 -33.48
CA LEU A 25 33.22 -1.96 -33.38
C LEU A 25 33.72 -1.73 -34.81
N ASP A 26 33.28 -0.62 -35.43
CA ASP A 26 34.00 0.06 -36.51
C ASP A 26 33.51 1.51 -36.62
N LEU A 27 34.15 2.41 -35.89
CA LEU A 27 34.30 3.82 -36.21
C LEU A 27 35.57 4.39 -35.60
N PRO A 28 36.30 5.29 -36.31
CA PRO A 28 37.70 5.62 -36.03
C PRO A 28 37.84 6.59 -34.87
N LEU A 29 38.95 6.44 -34.14
CA LEU A 29 39.45 7.26 -33.08
C LEU A 29 39.65 8.75 -33.52
N PRO A 30 39.23 9.73 -32.78
CA PRO A 30 39.83 11.05 -32.80
C PRO A 30 40.88 11.19 -31.70
N THR A 31 42.01 11.69 -32.16
CA THR A 31 43.22 12.00 -31.45
C THR A 31 43.06 12.83 -30.18
N GLN A 32 43.94 12.49 -29.23
CA GLN A 32 44.23 13.15 -27.97
C GLN A 32 44.30 14.67 -28.01
N ARG A 33 43.63 15.34 -27.07
CA ARG A 33 44.12 16.59 -26.46
C ARG A 33 43.83 16.54 -24.97
N THR A 34 44.89 16.46 -24.19
CA THR A 34 44.92 16.73 -22.75
C THR A 34 44.76 18.24 -22.48
N PRO A 35 44.04 18.66 -21.45
CA PRO A 35 44.36 19.88 -20.73
C PRO A 35 44.92 19.56 -19.34
N SER A 36 46.04 20.23 -19.11
CA SER A 36 46.86 20.31 -17.92
C SER A 36 46.14 21.00 -16.75
N TRP A 37 46.38 20.47 -15.57
CA TRP A 37 46.06 21.08 -14.27
C TRP A 37 47.14 22.10 -13.89
N PRO A 38 46.83 23.21 -13.23
CA PRO A 38 47.79 24.00 -12.47
C PRO A 38 47.80 23.59 -10.99
N PRO A 39 48.92 23.85 -10.28
CA PRO A 39 49.23 23.26 -8.99
C PRO A 39 48.69 24.04 -7.79
N SER A 40 48.62 23.33 -6.65
CA SER A 40 48.34 23.85 -5.31
C SER A 40 49.46 24.75 -4.82
N PRO A 41 49.21 25.67 -3.90
CA PRO A 41 50.21 25.99 -2.89
C PRO A 41 49.79 25.61 -1.47
N ASP A 42 50.84 25.22 -0.78
CA ASP A 42 50.95 24.78 0.59
C ASP A 42 50.78 25.89 1.63
N GLU A 43 50.69 25.40 2.89
CA GLU A 43 51.09 25.99 4.18
C GLU A 43 50.01 26.63 5.10
N ASP A 44 49.81 25.87 6.16
CA ASP A 44 49.39 26.22 7.52
C ASP A 44 50.35 27.27 8.17
N PRO A 45 49.99 28.10 9.15
CA PRO A 45 49.72 27.60 10.52
C PRO A 45 48.81 28.45 11.42
N GLY A 46 48.30 27.83 12.51
CA GLY A 46 48.20 28.55 13.78
C GLY A 46 46.83 28.54 14.49
N LEU A 47 46.65 27.59 15.38
CA LEU A 47 45.81 27.65 16.56
C LEU A 47 46.41 28.61 17.59
N PRO A 48 45.61 29.27 18.49
CA PRO A 48 45.34 28.72 19.82
C PRO A 48 44.02 29.22 20.48
N PRO A 49 43.79 29.02 21.78
CA PRO A 49 42.91 28.02 22.33
C PRO A 49 41.72 28.60 23.16
N PHE A 50 40.86 27.71 23.67
CA PHE A 50 39.78 27.95 24.60
C PHE A 50 40.14 28.70 25.90
N PRO A 51 39.15 29.31 26.58
CA PRO A 51 38.90 28.81 27.95
C PRO A 51 37.43 28.54 28.31
N LEU A 52 37.32 27.51 29.12
CA LEU A 52 36.22 27.12 29.98
C LEU A 52 36.00 28.18 31.09
N GLU A 53 34.73 28.41 31.49
CA GLU A 53 34.38 28.75 32.84
C GLU A 53 32.91 28.44 33.15
N GLU A 54 32.67 27.59 34.12
CA GLU A 54 31.49 27.42 34.96
C GLU A 54 31.78 27.98 36.36
N PRO A 55 30.87 27.91 37.35
CA PRO A 55 29.50 28.41 37.56
C PRO A 55 29.28 29.18 38.89
N GLY A 56 28.02 29.58 39.20
CA GLY A 56 27.57 29.81 40.54
C GLY A 56 26.84 31.12 40.83
N PRO A 57 26.19 31.31 42.00
CA PRO A 57 24.92 30.72 42.38
C PRO A 57 23.80 31.75 42.70
N ARG A 58 22.63 31.23 43.08
CA ARG A 58 21.37 31.89 43.51
C ARG A 58 21.51 32.95 44.62
N PRO A 59 20.49 33.86 44.79
CA PRO A 59 19.58 33.64 45.92
C PRO A 59 18.09 34.01 45.73
N MET A 60 17.32 33.50 46.66
CA MET A 60 15.89 33.37 46.93
C MET A 60 15.12 34.66 47.24
N THR A 61 13.85 34.66 46.82
CA THR A 61 12.54 35.11 47.42
C THR A 61 12.42 36.43 48.26
N PRO A 62 11.22 37.08 48.45
CA PRO A 62 9.92 36.47 48.78
C PRO A 62 8.62 37.18 48.27
N ALA A 63 7.55 36.37 48.20
CA ALA A 63 6.12 36.56 48.44
C ALA A 63 5.38 37.91 48.39
N SER A 64 4.23 37.94 47.69
CA SER A 64 2.90 38.28 48.27
C SER A 64 1.77 38.14 47.22
N LEU A 65 0.68 37.48 47.63
CA LEU A 65 -0.67 37.28 47.06
C LEU A 65 -1.56 38.52 47.26
N PRO A 66 -2.86 38.67 46.80
CA PRO A 66 -3.70 37.75 46.01
C PRO A 66 -4.58 38.37 44.88
N SER A 67 -5.08 37.53 43.97
CA SER A 67 -6.33 37.38 43.16
C SER A 67 -7.34 38.55 42.98
N PRO A 68 -8.27 38.58 41.95
CA PRO A 68 -8.93 37.39 41.45
C PRO A 68 -9.19 37.29 39.90
N ALA A 69 -9.31 36.05 39.48
CA ALA A 69 -10.23 35.44 38.55
C ALA A 69 -10.59 36.13 37.16
N LEU A 70 -10.10 35.53 36.13
CA LEU A 70 -10.91 35.17 34.93
C LEU A 70 -10.27 33.94 34.33
N SER A 71 -10.97 32.82 34.45
CA SER A 71 -10.64 31.51 33.89
C SER A 71 -10.72 31.59 32.39
N LEU A 72 -9.58 31.54 31.76
CA LEU A 72 -9.44 31.00 30.40
C LEU A 72 -8.86 29.61 30.60
N GLU A 73 -9.66 28.59 30.33
CA GLU A 73 -9.20 27.20 30.26
C GLU A 73 -8.20 27.13 29.09
N GLU A 74 -6.93 27.10 29.43
CA GLU A 74 -5.86 26.71 28.55
C GLU A 74 -6.10 25.23 28.24
N GLU A 75 -6.50 24.91 27.01
CA GLU A 75 -6.51 23.55 26.47
C GLU A 75 -5.07 23.04 26.53
N GLU A 76 -4.81 22.04 27.40
CA GLU A 76 -3.59 21.25 27.37
C GLU A 76 -3.50 20.58 26.00
N GLU A 77 -2.71 21.15 25.09
CA GLU A 77 -2.22 20.46 23.92
C GLU A 77 -1.29 19.35 24.46
N GLU A 78 -1.78 18.11 24.49
CA GLU A 78 -0.92 16.94 24.62
C GLU A 78 0.08 16.99 23.47
N GLU A 79 1.31 17.39 23.76
CA GLU A 79 2.43 17.30 22.82
C GLU A 79 2.65 15.82 22.52
N ASP A 80 2.23 15.40 21.32
CA ASP A 80 2.59 14.10 20.75
C ASP A 80 4.12 14.05 20.63
N GLU A 81 4.78 13.16 21.37
CA GLU A 81 6.23 12.91 21.32
C GLU A 81 6.73 12.36 19.95
N ASP A 82 5.84 12.11 19.01
CA ASP A 82 6.18 11.71 17.63
C ASP A 82 6.36 12.97 16.76
N GLY A 83 7.58 13.48 16.67
CA GLY A 83 7.97 14.72 15.97
C GLY A 83 7.84 14.71 14.44
N GLU A 84 6.78 14.16 13.85
CA GLU A 84 6.65 14.01 12.38
C GLU A 84 5.44 14.69 11.72
N ASP A 85 4.53 15.37 12.44
CA ASP A 85 3.35 15.96 11.79
C ASP A 85 3.23 17.48 11.96
N SER A 86 4.17 18.24 11.40
CA SER A 86 4.05 19.70 11.27
C SER A 86 3.27 20.16 10.02
N ALA A 87 2.75 19.24 9.19
CA ALA A 87 1.91 19.57 8.05
C ALA A 87 0.45 19.79 8.49
N GLU A 88 -0.20 20.83 7.94
CA GLU A 88 -1.64 21.03 8.11
C GLU A 88 -2.38 19.75 7.65
N PRO A 89 -3.44 19.32 8.38
CA PRO A 89 -4.17 18.10 8.03
C PRO A 89 -4.79 18.24 6.64
N GLU A 90 -4.34 17.42 5.68
CA GLU A 90 -4.97 17.31 4.37
C GLU A 90 -6.43 16.89 4.53
N GLY A 91 -7.36 17.64 3.93
CA GLY A 91 -8.79 17.33 3.98
C GLY A 91 -9.10 16.04 3.21
N LEU A 92 -9.51 14.99 3.93
CA LEU A 92 -9.97 13.74 3.33
C LEU A 92 -11.36 13.92 2.75
N CYS A 93 -11.51 13.76 1.44
CA CYS A 93 -12.77 13.94 0.72
C CYS A 93 -13.40 12.60 0.35
N SER A 94 -14.70 12.45 0.62
CA SER A 94 -15.50 11.32 0.15
C SER A 94 -16.07 11.61 -1.23
N GLU A 95 -15.73 10.77 -2.22
CA GLU A 95 -16.26 10.90 -3.59
C GLU A 95 -17.74 10.48 -3.67
N GLU A 96 -18.17 9.58 -2.79
CA GLU A 96 -19.52 9.02 -2.79
C GLU A 96 -20.53 9.84 -1.99
N HIS A 97 -20.05 10.62 -1.00
CA HIS A 97 -20.94 11.36 -0.09
C HIS A 97 -21.93 12.29 -0.80
N PRO A 98 -21.57 13.11 -1.80
CA PRO A 98 -22.55 13.95 -2.49
C PRO A 98 -23.68 13.15 -3.13
N SER A 99 -23.35 12.03 -3.77
CA SER A 99 -24.37 11.16 -4.39
C SER A 99 -25.28 10.51 -3.37
N GLN A 100 -24.75 10.04 -2.24
CA GLN A 100 -25.53 9.45 -1.14
C GLN A 100 -26.44 10.51 -0.47
N PHE A 101 -25.91 11.71 -0.21
CA PHE A 101 -26.66 12.83 0.37
C PHE A 101 -27.89 13.19 -0.48
N PHE A 102 -27.71 13.36 -1.79
CA PHE A 102 -28.81 13.74 -2.67
C PHE A 102 -29.78 12.59 -2.97
N ALA A 103 -29.31 11.35 -2.96
CA ALA A 103 -30.20 10.19 -3.04
C ALA A 103 -31.13 10.13 -1.82
N GLU A 104 -30.63 10.41 -0.62
CA GLU A 104 -31.43 10.49 0.59
C GLU A 104 -32.36 11.70 0.57
N ALA A 105 -31.90 12.87 0.11
CA ALA A 105 -32.76 14.07 -0.07
C ALA A 105 -33.92 13.81 -1.03
N GLN A 106 -33.70 13.09 -2.12
CA GLN A 106 -34.71 12.67 -3.07
C GLN A 106 -35.72 11.71 -2.41
N ARG A 107 -35.24 10.71 -1.64
CA ARG A 107 -36.07 9.78 -0.89
C ARG A 107 -37.01 10.52 0.11
N LEU A 108 -36.44 11.47 0.88
CA LEU A 108 -37.19 12.28 1.82
C LEU A 108 -38.29 13.09 1.09
N ARG A 109 -37.99 13.66 -0.07
CA ARG A 109 -38.94 14.41 -0.88
C ARG A 109 -40.09 13.51 -1.38
N GLU A 110 -39.77 12.33 -1.92
CA GLU A 110 -40.76 11.38 -2.43
C GLU A 110 -41.74 10.89 -1.32
N GLN A 111 -41.20 10.70 -0.13
CA GLN A 111 -41.97 10.31 1.07
C GLN A 111 -42.64 11.49 1.76
N ARG A 112 -42.48 12.72 1.26
CA ARG A 112 -43.01 13.97 1.82
C ARG A 112 -42.56 14.24 3.27
N LEU A 113 -41.32 13.93 3.57
CA LEU A 113 -40.70 14.09 4.88
C LEU A 113 -39.80 15.34 4.94
N LEU A 114 -39.83 16.06 6.06
CA LEU A 114 -39.02 17.26 6.33
C LEU A 114 -39.18 18.36 5.26
N LEU A 115 -40.29 18.38 4.51
CA LEU A 115 -40.59 19.43 3.55
C LEU A 115 -40.90 20.73 4.30
N ASP A 116 -40.28 21.81 3.89
CA ASP A 116 -40.39 23.12 4.55
C ASP A 116 -40.93 24.22 3.63
N GLU A 117 -41.26 23.88 2.37
CA GLU A 117 -41.92 24.78 1.42
C GLU A 117 -42.85 24.04 0.45
N GLU A 118 -43.90 24.73 0.04
CA GLU A 118 -44.84 24.29 -0.99
C GLU A 118 -44.85 25.28 -2.16
N VAL A 119 -44.55 24.77 -3.37
CA VAL A 119 -44.50 25.55 -4.61
C VAL A 119 -45.66 25.14 -5.52
N SER A 120 -46.47 26.13 -5.95
CA SER A 120 -47.60 25.91 -6.88
C SER A 120 -47.13 26.20 -8.31
N VAL A 121 -47.24 25.22 -9.22
CA VAL A 121 -46.91 25.34 -10.63
C VAL A 121 -48.00 24.75 -11.48
N GLY A 122 -48.62 25.55 -12.36
CA GLY A 122 -49.71 25.09 -13.21
C GLY A 122 -50.91 24.51 -12.45
N GLY A 123 -51.15 25.00 -11.23
CA GLY A 123 -52.23 24.51 -10.36
C GLY A 123 -51.92 23.22 -9.59
N ARG A 124 -50.68 22.71 -9.67
CA ARG A 124 -50.19 21.58 -8.87
C ARG A 124 -49.28 22.07 -7.75
N ALA A 125 -49.39 21.48 -6.58
CA ALA A 125 -48.58 21.77 -5.40
C ALA A 125 -47.43 20.77 -5.31
N TYR A 126 -46.22 21.29 -5.18
CA TYR A 126 -44.96 20.52 -5.04
C TYR A 126 -44.33 20.84 -3.70
N GLY A 127 -44.17 19.83 -2.84
CA GLY A 127 -43.42 19.96 -1.61
C GLY A 127 -41.95 19.83 -1.87
N VAL A 128 -41.13 20.71 -1.26
CA VAL A 128 -39.67 20.79 -1.50
C VAL A 128 -38.92 21.12 -0.22
N HIS A 129 -37.61 20.89 -0.23
CA HIS A 129 -36.71 21.36 0.80
C HIS A 129 -36.06 22.67 0.31
N ARG A 130 -36.29 23.76 1.03
CA ARG A 130 -35.77 25.09 0.67
C ARG A 130 -34.25 25.12 0.50
N VAL A 131 -33.52 24.46 1.43
CA VAL A 131 -32.07 24.41 1.40
C VAL A 131 -31.53 23.75 0.14
N ILE A 132 -32.20 22.69 -0.36
CA ILE A 132 -31.82 22.01 -1.61
C ILE A 132 -32.04 22.94 -2.82
N LEU A 133 -33.19 23.62 -2.91
CA LEU A 133 -33.46 24.55 -4.01
C LEU A 133 -32.63 25.81 -3.94
N ALA A 134 -32.30 26.29 -2.75
CA ALA A 134 -31.38 27.42 -2.56
C ALA A 134 -29.95 27.16 -3.05
N SER A 135 -29.53 25.88 -3.17
CA SER A 135 -28.24 25.54 -3.75
C SER A 135 -28.11 25.86 -5.24
N VAL A 136 -29.24 25.87 -5.96
CA VAL A 136 -29.28 26.11 -7.42
C VAL A 136 -30.00 27.39 -7.82
N SER A 137 -30.76 28.02 -6.91
CA SER A 137 -31.64 29.17 -7.21
C SER A 137 -31.45 30.33 -6.24
N SER A 138 -31.20 31.52 -6.78
CA SER A 138 -31.06 32.75 -6.01
C SER A 138 -32.44 33.22 -5.44
N LEU A 139 -33.55 32.85 -6.07
CA LEU A 139 -34.87 33.14 -5.57
C LEU A 139 -35.13 32.42 -4.24
N PHE A 140 -34.80 31.11 -4.16
CA PHE A 140 -34.95 30.33 -2.93
C PHE A 140 -33.92 30.75 -1.87
N ARG A 141 -32.69 31.13 -2.28
CA ARG A 141 -31.74 31.72 -1.34
C ARG A 141 -32.24 33.03 -0.73
N GLY A 142 -32.90 33.89 -1.52
CA GLY A 142 -33.55 35.12 -1.03
C GLY A 142 -34.69 34.83 -0.06
N ARG A 143 -35.46 33.75 -0.28
CA ARG A 143 -36.53 33.33 0.62
C ARG A 143 -36.02 32.78 1.94
N LEU A 144 -34.88 32.09 1.94
CA LEU A 144 -34.24 31.66 3.17
C LEU A 144 -33.75 32.84 4.03
N LEU A 145 -33.35 33.94 3.42
CA LEU A 145 -32.92 35.16 4.11
C LEU A 145 -34.11 35.96 4.71
N GLY A 146 -35.27 35.84 4.11
CA GLY A 146 -36.36 36.80 4.25
C GLY A 146 -37.35 36.64 5.43
N SER A 147 -37.30 35.65 6.35
CA SER A 147 -37.97 35.66 7.67
C SER A 147 -38.12 34.26 8.32
N ARG A 148 -38.14 34.24 9.67
CA ARG A 148 -38.35 33.04 10.51
C ARG A 148 -39.84 32.63 10.66
N GLY A 149 -40.77 33.06 9.75
CA GLY A 149 -42.16 32.75 9.80
C GLY A 149 -42.67 32.02 8.56
N PRO A 150 -43.90 31.41 8.64
CA PRO A 150 -44.50 30.80 7.47
C PRO A 150 -44.68 31.85 6.37
N GLN A 151 -44.05 31.59 5.23
CA GLN A 151 -44.15 32.44 4.05
C GLN A 151 -45.39 32.04 3.23
N PRO A 152 -46.01 32.97 2.48
CA PRO A 152 -47.07 32.62 1.58
C PRO A 152 -46.60 31.60 0.53
N PRO A 153 -47.46 30.65 0.12
CA PRO A 153 -47.11 29.66 -0.89
C PRO A 153 -46.59 30.35 -2.17
N LEU A 154 -45.50 29.86 -2.69
CA LEU A 154 -44.88 30.42 -3.90
C LEU A 154 -45.63 29.91 -5.13
N SER A 155 -46.17 30.82 -5.96
CA SER A 155 -46.70 30.46 -7.27
C SER A 155 -45.73 30.88 -8.36
N LEU A 156 -45.34 29.93 -9.19
CA LEU A 156 -44.41 30.16 -10.32
C LEU A 156 -45.18 30.01 -11.64
N ASP A 157 -44.97 30.98 -12.52
CA ASP A 157 -45.49 30.98 -13.89
C ASP A 157 -44.51 30.28 -14.85
N VAL A 158 -44.40 28.99 -14.69
CA VAL A 158 -43.54 28.10 -15.51
C VAL A 158 -44.29 26.82 -15.83
N THR A 159 -43.88 26.10 -16.88
CA THR A 159 -44.54 24.83 -17.22
C THR A 159 -44.16 23.75 -16.19
N PRO A 160 -45.13 22.85 -15.84
CA PRO A 160 -44.84 21.76 -14.91
C PRO A 160 -43.66 20.88 -15.32
N ALA A 161 -43.47 20.63 -16.62
CA ALA A 161 -42.33 19.85 -17.12
C ALA A 161 -40.98 20.55 -16.88
N ALA A 162 -40.92 21.89 -17.10
CA ALA A 162 -39.69 22.66 -16.83
C ALA A 162 -39.40 22.70 -15.32
N TRP A 163 -40.45 22.81 -14.47
CA TRP A 163 -40.27 22.73 -13.02
C TRP A 163 -39.76 21.37 -12.56
N GLU A 164 -40.29 20.27 -13.11
CA GLU A 164 -39.77 18.93 -12.82
C GLU A 164 -38.34 18.76 -13.27
N ALA A 165 -37.93 19.33 -14.43
CA ALA A 165 -36.55 19.32 -14.88
C ALA A 165 -35.59 20.10 -13.93
N VAL A 166 -36.06 21.22 -13.36
CA VAL A 166 -35.33 21.98 -12.32
C VAL A 166 -35.19 21.15 -11.03
N LEU A 167 -36.23 20.48 -10.60
CA LEU A 167 -36.20 19.60 -9.43
C LEU A 167 -35.22 18.46 -9.64
N THR A 168 -35.26 17.79 -10.79
CA THR A 168 -34.29 16.72 -11.12
C THR A 168 -32.86 17.24 -11.08
N PHE A 169 -32.60 18.43 -11.61
CA PHE A 169 -31.26 19.02 -11.53
C PHE A 169 -30.83 19.31 -10.07
N ALA A 170 -31.72 19.85 -9.26
CA ALA A 170 -31.39 20.18 -7.87
C ALA A 170 -31.16 18.93 -6.99
N TYR A 171 -31.88 17.83 -7.20
CA TYR A 171 -31.78 16.61 -6.41
C TYR A 171 -30.92 15.52 -7.03
N GLU A 172 -30.73 15.49 -8.35
CA GLU A 172 -30.04 14.40 -9.05
C GLU A 172 -28.85 14.89 -9.90
N GLY A 173 -28.66 16.20 -10.03
CA GLY A 173 -27.53 16.77 -10.79
C GLY A 173 -27.66 16.63 -12.33
N VAL A 174 -28.81 16.22 -12.83
CA VAL A 174 -29.11 16.11 -14.28
C VAL A 174 -30.38 16.83 -14.65
N LEU A 175 -30.44 17.41 -15.86
CA LEU A 175 -31.68 18.00 -16.34
C LEU A 175 -32.68 16.92 -16.70
N GLY A 176 -33.90 17.01 -16.15
CA GLY A 176 -35.02 16.17 -16.53
C GLY A 176 -35.54 16.44 -17.96
N PRO A 177 -36.38 15.56 -18.49
CA PRO A 177 -36.95 15.69 -19.84
C PRO A 177 -37.98 16.83 -19.91
N ALA A 178 -37.62 17.95 -20.53
CA ALA A 178 -38.45 19.10 -20.76
C ALA A 178 -38.03 19.86 -22.03
N SER A 179 -38.90 20.72 -22.55
CA SER A 179 -38.52 21.65 -23.60
C SER A 179 -37.38 22.56 -23.14
N ARG A 180 -36.36 22.69 -23.94
CA ARG A 180 -35.22 23.53 -23.62
C ARG A 180 -35.61 25.00 -23.38
N GLU A 181 -36.52 25.51 -24.20
CA GLU A 181 -36.97 26.88 -24.09
C GLU A 181 -37.72 27.10 -22.76
N ASP A 182 -38.55 26.15 -22.35
CA ASP A 182 -39.25 26.19 -21.09
C ASP A 182 -38.30 26.12 -19.89
N VAL A 183 -37.27 25.28 -19.99
CA VAL A 183 -36.21 25.20 -18.95
C VAL A 183 -35.45 26.52 -18.84
N LEU A 184 -35.13 27.20 -19.94
CA LEU A 184 -34.46 28.48 -19.93
C LEU A 184 -35.34 29.58 -19.27
N VAL A 185 -36.63 29.58 -19.56
CA VAL A 185 -37.58 30.50 -18.91
C VAL A 185 -37.69 30.22 -17.41
N ALA A 186 -37.78 28.94 -17.02
CA ALA A 186 -37.78 28.55 -15.61
C ALA A 186 -36.46 28.91 -14.89
N ALA A 187 -35.31 28.71 -15.54
CA ALA A 187 -34.03 29.06 -14.97
C ALA A 187 -33.85 30.56 -14.76
N GLU A 188 -34.40 31.39 -15.64
CA GLU A 188 -34.43 32.86 -15.49
C GLU A 188 -35.35 33.30 -14.36
N ALA A 189 -36.58 32.79 -14.32
CA ALA A 189 -37.55 33.09 -13.26
C ALA A 189 -37.05 32.71 -11.87
N LEU A 190 -36.26 31.63 -11.76
CA LEU A 190 -35.66 31.13 -10.52
C LEU A 190 -34.31 31.76 -10.19
N GLY A 191 -33.70 32.49 -11.11
CA GLY A 191 -32.35 33.00 -10.97
C GLY A 191 -31.36 31.84 -10.79
N ALA A 192 -31.43 30.81 -11.66
CA ALA A 192 -30.64 29.59 -11.61
C ALA A 192 -29.63 29.53 -12.77
N PRO A 193 -28.45 30.15 -12.65
CA PRO A 193 -27.48 30.30 -13.76
C PRO A 193 -26.86 28.95 -14.20
N ARG A 194 -26.69 28.01 -13.29
CA ARG A 194 -26.12 26.68 -13.62
C ARG A 194 -27.11 25.85 -14.43
N ILE A 195 -28.42 25.90 -14.10
CA ILE A 195 -29.50 25.26 -14.88
C ILE A 195 -29.57 25.88 -16.27
N LYS A 196 -29.45 27.22 -16.35
CA LYS A 196 -29.39 27.93 -17.63
C LYS A 196 -28.22 27.51 -18.48
N ALA A 197 -27.01 27.40 -17.91
CA ALA A 197 -25.84 26.91 -18.58
C ALA A 197 -26.01 25.47 -19.06
N ALA A 198 -26.46 24.55 -18.19
CA ALA A 198 -26.74 23.17 -18.54
C ALA A 198 -27.75 23.03 -19.69
N ALA A 199 -28.80 23.85 -19.70
CA ALA A 199 -29.77 23.90 -20.80
C ALA A 199 -29.17 24.47 -22.10
N GLN A 200 -28.15 25.30 -22.09
CA GLN A 200 -27.52 25.90 -23.26
C GLN A 200 -26.47 25.00 -23.92
N TRP A 201 -25.90 24.04 -23.19
CA TRP A 201 -24.76 23.23 -23.65
C TRP A 201 -25.02 22.42 -24.93
N GLY A 202 -26.22 21.97 -25.20
CA GLY A 202 -26.58 21.16 -26.36
C GLY A 202 -26.49 21.86 -27.74
N ARG A 203 -26.05 23.13 -27.84
CA ARG A 203 -26.03 23.91 -29.09
C ARG A 203 -24.67 24.01 -29.77
N GLN A 204 -23.55 23.65 -29.10
CA GLN A 204 -22.19 23.84 -29.62
C GLN A 204 -21.55 22.58 -30.24
N GLY A 205 -22.32 21.53 -30.48
CA GLY A 205 -21.83 20.22 -30.97
C GLY A 205 -21.45 20.12 -32.45
N THR A 206 -21.40 21.19 -33.25
CA THR A 206 -20.91 21.19 -34.64
C THR A 206 -20.23 22.51 -35.01
N GLY A 207 -18.99 22.69 -34.66
CA GLY A 207 -18.19 23.75 -35.25
C GLY A 207 -17.14 24.37 -34.34
N SER A 208 -15.90 24.12 -34.73
CA SER A 208 -14.64 24.78 -34.37
C SER A 208 -14.15 24.78 -32.92
N GLY A 209 -13.21 23.88 -32.67
CA GLY A 209 -11.91 24.16 -32.08
C GLY A 209 -11.80 25.02 -30.81
N ARG A 210 -12.23 24.50 -29.66
CA ARG A 210 -11.59 24.74 -28.36
C ARG A 210 -11.84 23.46 -27.53
N GLU A 211 -10.78 22.72 -27.24
CA GLU A 211 -10.80 21.40 -26.58
C GLU A 211 -10.98 21.45 -25.05
N ASP A 212 -11.21 22.63 -24.43
CA ASP A 212 -11.07 22.82 -22.98
C ASP A 212 -12.38 22.98 -22.17
N GLU A 213 -13.57 22.90 -22.78
CA GLU A 213 -14.82 22.98 -22.00
C GLU A 213 -15.61 21.66 -22.10
N LYS A 214 -15.38 20.72 -21.19
CA LYS A 214 -16.22 19.53 -21.02
C LYS A 214 -17.46 19.87 -20.18
N GLN A 215 -18.63 19.32 -20.57
CA GLN A 215 -19.84 19.42 -19.75
C GLN A 215 -19.55 18.76 -18.39
N PRO A 216 -19.89 19.41 -17.26
CA PRO A 216 -19.74 18.81 -15.94
C PRO A 216 -20.49 17.47 -15.86
N SER A 217 -19.89 16.49 -15.24
CA SER A 217 -20.53 15.19 -14.96
C SER A 217 -21.60 15.35 -13.87
N GLN A 218 -22.54 14.41 -13.79
CA GLN A 218 -23.55 14.37 -12.73
C GLN A 218 -22.91 14.48 -11.33
N ALA A 219 -21.81 13.77 -11.10
CA ALA A 219 -21.11 13.77 -9.82
C ALA A 219 -20.50 15.15 -9.50
N GLU A 220 -19.99 15.88 -10.50
CA GLU A 220 -19.46 17.25 -10.34
C GLU A 220 -20.60 18.22 -10.01
N GLU A 221 -21.76 18.11 -10.67
CA GLU A 221 -22.92 18.95 -10.37
C GLU A 221 -23.45 18.71 -8.95
N LEU A 222 -23.50 17.46 -8.49
CA LEU A 222 -23.91 17.16 -7.11
C LEU A 222 -22.92 17.70 -6.07
N ARG A 223 -21.61 17.61 -6.35
CA ARG A 223 -20.59 18.23 -5.48
C ARG A 223 -20.79 19.74 -5.37
N GLU A 224 -21.06 20.41 -6.46
CA GLU A 224 -21.27 21.87 -6.45
C GLU A 224 -22.58 22.25 -5.78
N ASN A 225 -23.65 21.43 -5.92
CA ASN A 225 -24.89 21.62 -5.15
C ASN A 225 -24.61 21.48 -3.64
N LEU A 226 -23.86 20.45 -3.22
CA LEU A 226 -23.49 20.25 -1.82
C LEU A 226 -22.64 21.41 -1.29
N ARG A 227 -21.65 21.87 -2.06
CA ARG A 227 -20.82 23.03 -1.71
C ARG A 227 -21.65 24.30 -1.51
N SER A 228 -22.68 24.49 -2.34
CA SER A 228 -23.61 25.63 -2.18
C SER A 228 -24.41 25.52 -0.88
N ILE A 229 -24.80 24.31 -0.47
CA ILE A 229 -25.47 24.04 0.82
C ILE A 229 -24.52 24.26 1.99
N GLU A 230 -23.24 23.87 1.86
CA GLU A 230 -22.20 24.13 2.86
C GLU A 230 -22.01 25.63 3.10
N LEU A 231 -21.98 26.44 2.04
CA LEU A 231 -21.91 27.90 2.16
C LEU A 231 -23.13 28.49 2.90
N LEU A 232 -24.35 27.99 2.65
CA LEU A 232 -25.54 28.39 3.38
C LEU A 232 -25.42 28.06 4.89
N TYR A 233 -24.87 26.92 5.21
CA TYR A 233 -24.58 26.52 6.59
C TYR A 233 -23.54 27.43 7.26
N GLN A 234 -22.43 27.68 6.59
CA GLN A 234 -21.36 28.57 7.10
C GLN A 234 -21.84 30.00 7.34
N GLU A 235 -22.71 30.51 6.47
CA GLU A 235 -23.35 31.83 6.60
C GLU A 235 -24.52 31.82 7.61
N GLY A 236 -24.92 30.64 8.13
CA GLY A 236 -26.07 30.48 9.04
C GLY A 236 -27.42 30.81 8.43
N ILE A 237 -27.52 30.77 7.09
CA ILE A 237 -28.71 31.12 6.33
C ILE A 237 -29.73 29.98 6.32
N GLY A 238 -30.93 30.19 6.82
CA GLY A 238 -32.05 29.24 6.76
C GLY A 238 -31.94 28.08 7.75
N CYS A 239 -30.98 28.08 8.68
CA CYS A 239 -30.88 27.06 9.73
C CYS A 239 -32.13 27.06 10.61
N ASP A 240 -32.73 25.90 10.78
CA ASP A 240 -34.06 25.69 11.46
C ASP A 240 -33.92 24.78 12.70
N LEU A 241 -32.75 24.31 13.03
CA LEU A 241 -32.43 23.50 14.20
C LEU A 241 -31.14 23.99 14.88
N GLU A 242 -31.11 23.97 16.21
CA GLU A 242 -29.91 24.22 17.02
C GLU A 242 -29.53 22.93 17.76
N LEU A 243 -28.29 22.48 17.56
CA LEU A 243 -27.72 21.35 18.27
C LEU A 243 -26.80 21.87 19.38
N GLU A 244 -26.94 21.34 20.59
CA GLU A 244 -26.10 21.66 21.75
C GLU A 244 -25.32 20.41 22.19
N ALA A 245 -23.98 20.52 22.32
CA ALA A 245 -23.14 19.49 22.89
C ALA A 245 -21.97 20.14 23.65
N GLY A 246 -21.69 19.70 24.88
CA GLY A 246 -20.59 20.22 25.68
C GLY A 246 -20.59 21.76 25.85
N GLY A 247 -21.79 22.38 25.92
CA GLY A 247 -21.93 23.83 26.02
C GLY A 247 -21.73 24.62 24.73
N CYS A 248 -21.43 23.94 23.61
CA CYS A 248 -21.31 24.54 22.28
C CYS A 248 -22.62 24.35 21.49
N ARG A 249 -23.08 25.43 20.85
CA ARG A 249 -24.31 25.44 20.05
C ARG A 249 -24.01 25.58 18.56
N GLN A 250 -24.62 24.74 17.75
CA GLN A 250 -24.49 24.75 16.27
C GLN A 250 -25.85 24.83 15.61
N ARG A 251 -26.00 25.80 14.70
CA ARG A 251 -27.24 25.98 13.92
C ARG A 251 -27.12 25.23 12.60
N VAL A 252 -28.08 24.33 12.34
CA VAL A 252 -28.07 23.41 11.19
C VAL A 252 -29.42 23.41 10.47
N HIS A 253 -29.44 22.80 9.27
CA HIS A 253 -30.69 22.52 8.54
C HIS A 253 -31.13 21.09 8.83
N ARG A 254 -32.39 20.89 9.27
CA ARG A 254 -32.95 19.56 9.55
C ARG A 254 -32.83 18.61 8.37
N ALA A 255 -33.25 19.07 7.18
CA ALA A 255 -33.19 18.28 5.96
C ALA A 255 -31.78 17.86 5.61
N ALA A 256 -30.77 18.77 5.67
CA ALA A 256 -29.38 18.44 5.36
C ALA A 256 -28.76 17.49 6.38
N LEU A 257 -29.06 17.69 7.66
CA LEU A 257 -28.54 16.81 8.72
C LEU A 257 -29.11 15.38 8.61
N ALA A 258 -30.41 15.27 8.28
CA ALA A 258 -31.09 13.98 8.04
C ALA A 258 -30.48 13.23 6.83
N CYS A 259 -30.02 13.95 5.81
CA CYS A 259 -29.35 13.35 4.66
C CYS A 259 -27.93 12.87 4.99
N GLY A 260 -27.25 13.49 5.96
CA GLY A 260 -25.87 13.18 6.34
C GLY A 260 -25.70 12.06 7.36
N SER A 261 -26.78 11.63 8.06
CA SER A 261 -26.73 10.61 9.10
C SER A 261 -28.08 9.94 9.30
N GLU A 262 -28.07 8.61 9.28
CA GLU A 262 -29.28 7.80 9.54
C GLU A 262 -29.85 8.04 10.95
N PHE A 263 -28.98 8.24 11.95
CA PHE A 263 -29.38 8.55 13.32
C PHE A 263 -30.17 9.87 13.39
N PHE A 264 -29.63 10.95 12.83
CA PHE A 264 -30.33 12.24 12.82
C PHE A 264 -31.62 12.19 11.98
N GLY A 265 -31.59 11.45 10.87
CA GLY A 265 -32.79 11.18 10.08
C GLY A 265 -33.89 10.49 10.92
N ALA A 266 -33.55 9.39 11.58
CA ALA A 266 -34.48 8.67 12.45
C ALA A 266 -35.00 9.55 13.61
N MET A 267 -34.12 10.30 14.27
CA MET A 267 -34.45 11.20 15.37
C MET A 267 -35.46 12.29 14.92
N LEU A 268 -35.17 12.94 13.80
CA LEU A 268 -36.00 14.03 13.28
C LEU A 268 -37.36 13.56 12.70
N LEU A 269 -37.46 12.28 12.32
CA LEU A 269 -38.66 11.67 11.75
C LEU A 269 -39.51 10.88 12.79
N SER A 270 -38.97 10.65 13.99
CA SER A 270 -39.55 9.75 14.99
C SER A 270 -40.87 10.23 15.60
N GLY A 271 -41.23 11.49 15.42
CA GLY A 271 -42.38 12.11 16.11
C GLY A 271 -42.14 12.36 17.60
N MET A 272 -40.93 12.12 18.10
CA MET A 272 -40.49 12.40 19.47
C MET A 272 -40.37 13.91 19.70
N ARG A 273 -40.10 14.31 20.96
CA ARG A 273 -39.96 15.71 21.35
C ARG A 273 -38.88 16.45 20.54
N GLU A 274 -37.76 15.76 20.24
CA GLU A 274 -36.67 16.26 19.47
C GLU A 274 -37.03 16.56 18.00
N SER A 275 -37.98 15.84 17.43
CA SER A 275 -38.46 16.05 16.06
C SER A 275 -39.25 17.35 15.92
N GLN A 276 -39.89 17.85 17.00
CA GLN A 276 -40.76 19.04 16.99
C GLN A 276 -40.05 20.28 17.55
N GLY A 277 -38.98 20.11 18.36
CA GLY A 277 -38.20 21.18 18.99
C GLY A 277 -37.32 21.92 17.99
N THR A 278 -36.96 23.16 18.26
CA THR A 278 -35.97 23.92 17.52
C THR A 278 -34.57 23.78 18.10
N GLU A 279 -34.44 23.10 19.24
CA GLU A 279 -33.19 22.90 19.98
C GLU A 279 -33.12 21.43 20.44
N VAL A 280 -31.98 20.81 20.27
CA VAL A 280 -31.70 19.42 20.65
C VAL A 280 -30.34 19.37 21.39
N SER A 281 -30.37 18.89 22.67
CA SER A 281 -29.15 18.71 23.48
C SER A 281 -28.65 17.27 23.36
N LEU A 282 -27.39 17.12 22.98
CA LEU A 282 -26.68 15.86 22.83
C LEU A 282 -25.64 15.70 23.94
N HIS A 283 -25.92 14.76 24.87
CA HIS A 283 -25.08 14.59 26.08
C HIS A 283 -23.92 13.61 25.93
N THR A 284 -23.89 12.83 24.85
CA THR A 284 -22.95 11.72 24.65
C THR A 284 -21.84 12.01 23.62
N ILE A 285 -21.79 13.23 23.10
CA ILE A 285 -20.79 13.64 22.10
C ILE A 285 -20.08 14.91 22.57
N SER A 286 -18.77 14.99 22.28
CA SER A 286 -18.01 16.21 22.54
C SER A 286 -18.38 17.31 21.53
N ALA A 287 -18.16 18.57 21.91
CA ALA A 287 -18.35 19.71 21.01
C ALA A 287 -17.51 19.62 19.74
N GLN A 288 -16.29 19.10 19.85
CA GLN A 288 -15.37 18.93 18.72
C GLN A 288 -15.84 17.85 17.74
N ASP A 289 -16.28 16.70 18.27
CA ASP A 289 -16.73 15.58 17.46
C ASP A 289 -18.06 15.89 16.76
N LEU A 290 -18.96 16.63 17.45
CA LEU A 290 -20.18 17.13 16.82
C LEU A 290 -19.88 18.08 15.66
N ARG A 291 -18.95 19.06 15.86
CA ARG A 291 -18.53 19.97 14.77
C ARG A 291 -18.00 19.20 13.58
N LEU A 292 -17.20 18.17 13.82
CA LEU A 292 -16.61 17.34 12.76
C LEU A 292 -17.69 16.58 11.98
N LEU A 293 -18.64 15.91 12.67
CA LEU A 293 -19.74 15.20 12.02
C LEU A 293 -20.65 16.14 11.23
N VAL A 294 -21.01 17.30 11.79
CA VAL A 294 -21.81 18.30 11.11
C VAL A 294 -21.06 18.85 9.89
N SER A 295 -19.79 19.22 10.05
CA SER A 295 -18.97 19.68 8.92
C SER A 295 -18.91 18.63 7.81
N PHE A 296 -18.71 17.36 8.16
CA PHE A 296 -18.72 16.27 7.19
C PHE A 296 -20.08 16.14 6.47
N ALA A 297 -21.20 16.21 7.19
CA ALA A 297 -22.53 16.11 6.59
C ALA A 297 -22.74 17.15 5.48
N TYR A 298 -22.17 18.34 5.60
CA TYR A 298 -22.30 19.42 4.62
C TYR A 298 -21.21 19.43 3.53
N SER A 299 -20.00 18.97 3.83
CA SER A 299 -18.86 19.07 2.90
C SER A 299 -18.41 17.73 2.29
N GLY A 300 -18.71 16.62 2.95
CA GLY A 300 -18.13 15.32 2.64
C GLY A 300 -16.62 15.23 2.95
N VAL A 301 -16.10 16.20 3.72
CA VAL A 301 -14.66 16.30 4.02
C VAL A 301 -14.41 16.16 5.52
N VAL A 302 -13.43 15.34 5.88
CA VAL A 302 -12.92 15.21 7.25
C VAL A 302 -11.53 15.86 7.30
N ARG A 303 -11.32 16.84 8.20
CA ARG A 303 -10.04 17.48 8.45
C ARG A 303 -9.63 17.20 9.89
N ALA A 304 -8.79 16.18 10.08
CA ALA A 304 -8.29 15.81 11.37
C ALA A 304 -6.97 15.04 11.26
N LYS A 305 -6.09 15.20 12.26
CA LYS A 305 -4.93 14.31 12.45
C LYS A 305 -5.40 12.91 12.86
N TRP A 306 -4.50 11.93 12.88
CA TRP A 306 -4.84 10.53 13.15
C TRP A 306 -5.67 10.31 14.44
N PRO A 307 -5.35 10.89 15.61
CA PRO A 307 -6.18 10.77 16.82
C PRO A 307 -7.58 11.36 16.63
N GLY A 308 -7.69 12.48 15.90
CA GLY A 308 -8.97 13.09 15.55
C GLY A 308 -9.80 12.23 14.59
N LEU A 309 -9.15 11.54 13.64
CA LEU A 309 -9.82 10.57 12.75
C LEU A 309 -10.38 9.37 13.53
N LEU A 310 -9.67 8.92 14.57
CA LEU A 310 -10.13 7.84 15.43
C LEU A 310 -11.41 8.24 16.19
N ARG A 311 -11.41 9.44 16.82
CA ARG A 311 -12.60 9.99 17.46
C ARG A 311 -13.74 10.20 16.47
N ALA A 312 -13.42 10.71 15.26
CA ALA A 312 -14.41 10.86 14.19
C ALA A 312 -15.05 9.53 13.78
N ALA A 313 -14.26 8.46 13.70
CA ALA A 313 -14.78 7.12 13.42
C ALA A 313 -15.71 6.61 14.52
N GLN A 314 -15.36 6.83 15.78
CA GLN A 314 -16.22 6.50 16.94
C GLN A 314 -17.54 7.27 16.91
N ALA A 315 -17.46 8.59 16.68
CA ALA A 315 -18.64 9.44 16.59
C ALA A 315 -19.50 9.06 15.36
N ALA A 316 -18.89 8.79 14.21
CA ALA A 316 -19.59 8.35 13.01
C ALA A 316 -20.30 6.99 13.20
N LEU A 317 -19.69 6.09 13.97
CA LEU A 317 -20.29 4.81 14.34
C LEU A 317 -21.50 5.03 15.26
N GLN A 318 -21.36 5.83 16.32
CA GLN A 318 -22.40 6.12 17.29
C GLN A 318 -23.60 6.83 16.64
N TYR A 319 -23.34 7.78 15.76
CA TYR A 319 -24.36 8.58 15.06
C TYR A 319 -24.69 8.08 13.65
N GLN A 320 -24.35 6.83 13.34
CA GLN A 320 -24.71 6.12 12.11
C GLN A 320 -24.47 6.94 10.83
N SER A 321 -23.28 7.56 10.73
CA SER A 321 -22.83 8.24 9.52
C SER A 321 -21.94 7.31 8.73
N SER A 322 -22.54 6.44 7.90
CA SER A 322 -21.84 5.35 7.19
C SER A 322 -20.74 5.84 6.25
N SER A 323 -20.96 6.94 5.52
CA SER A 323 -19.98 7.53 4.61
C SER A 323 -18.80 8.16 5.35
N CYS A 324 -19.03 8.83 6.49
CA CYS A 324 -17.97 9.35 7.35
C CYS A 324 -17.14 8.22 7.95
N LEU A 325 -17.80 7.19 8.46
CA LEU A 325 -17.15 6.00 9.03
C LEU A 325 -16.24 5.30 7.99
N ALA A 326 -16.77 5.07 6.78
CA ALA A 326 -16.00 4.44 5.70
C ALA A 326 -14.75 5.26 5.31
N LEU A 327 -14.89 6.60 5.22
CA LEU A 327 -13.78 7.51 4.94
C LEU A 327 -12.72 7.47 6.04
N CYS A 328 -13.15 7.57 7.32
CA CYS A 328 -12.25 7.50 8.47
C CYS A 328 -11.53 6.15 8.55
N GLN A 329 -12.23 5.02 8.35
CA GLN A 329 -11.63 3.69 8.34
C GLN A 329 -10.58 3.54 7.24
N LYS A 330 -10.86 4.05 6.03
CA LYS A 330 -9.91 4.04 4.91
C LYS A 330 -8.66 4.85 5.25
N ALA A 331 -8.81 6.00 5.86
CA ALA A 331 -7.71 6.87 6.25
C ALA A 331 -6.88 6.28 7.42
N LEU A 332 -7.54 5.78 8.47
CA LEU A 332 -6.90 5.13 9.60
C LEU A 332 -6.09 3.91 9.16
N ALA A 333 -6.61 3.13 8.22
CA ALA A 333 -5.93 1.96 7.67
C ALA A 333 -4.68 2.33 6.85
N ARG A 334 -4.64 3.50 6.20
CA ARG A 334 -3.45 3.99 5.47
C ARG A 334 -2.33 4.44 6.39
N GLY A 335 -2.67 4.99 7.54
CA GLY A 335 -1.72 5.52 8.50
C GLY A 335 -1.36 4.54 9.62
N LEU A 336 -1.42 3.22 9.43
CA LEU A 336 -1.06 2.26 10.46
C LEU A 336 0.44 2.33 10.78
N SER A 337 0.75 2.44 12.07
CA SER A 337 2.10 2.35 12.63
C SER A 337 2.04 1.46 13.88
N PRO A 338 3.18 1.01 14.44
CA PRO A 338 3.18 0.21 15.65
C PRO A 338 2.34 0.83 16.79
N ALA A 339 2.58 2.10 17.11
CA ALA A 339 1.85 2.81 18.18
C ALA A 339 0.35 2.97 17.85
N ARG A 340 0.02 3.31 16.60
CA ARG A 340 -1.37 3.48 16.14
C ARG A 340 -2.16 2.16 16.16
N CYS A 341 -1.51 1.03 15.82
CA CYS A 341 -2.15 -0.29 15.93
C CYS A 341 -2.46 -0.65 17.37
N LEU A 342 -1.55 -0.35 18.31
CA LEU A 342 -1.79 -0.56 19.73
C LEU A 342 -2.95 0.30 20.26
N ALA A 343 -3.08 1.54 19.77
CA ALA A 343 -4.19 2.44 20.14
C ALA A 343 -5.56 1.96 19.63
N LEU A 344 -5.61 1.07 18.61
CA LEU A 344 -6.86 0.48 18.10
C LEU A 344 -7.37 -0.71 18.93
N ILE A 345 -6.53 -1.33 19.75
CA ILE A 345 -6.88 -2.54 20.52
C ILE A 345 -8.12 -2.35 21.43
N PRO A 346 -8.29 -1.23 22.17
CA PRO A 346 -9.48 -1.03 22.98
C PRO A 346 -10.79 -0.97 22.20
N MET A 347 -10.71 -0.77 20.86
CA MET A 347 -11.84 -0.69 19.95
C MET A 347 -12.02 -1.95 19.12
N ALA A 348 -11.21 -2.98 19.33
CA ALA A 348 -11.18 -4.20 18.51
C ALA A 348 -12.55 -4.90 18.40
N GLU A 349 -13.33 -4.84 19.49
CA GLU A 349 -14.64 -5.49 19.60
C GLU A 349 -15.82 -4.59 19.17
N ALA A 350 -15.54 -3.34 18.78
CA ALA A 350 -16.62 -2.41 18.42
C ALA A 350 -17.27 -2.86 17.09
N PRO A 351 -18.60 -3.11 17.07
CA PRO A 351 -19.30 -3.49 15.85
C PRO A 351 -19.16 -2.40 14.79
N GLY A 352 -18.86 -2.80 13.56
CA GLY A 352 -18.64 -1.88 12.44
C GLY A 352 -17.17 -1.49 12.20
N LEU A 353 -16.24 -1.87 13.08
CA LEU A 353 -14.79 -1.64 12.92
C LEU A 353 -13.99 -2.92 12.59
N GLU A 354 -14.68 -4.04 12.33
CA GLU A 354 -14.06 -5.36 12.13
C GLU A 354 -13.01 -5.35 11.00
N ARG A 355 -13.25 -4.60 9.92
CA ARG A 355 -12.32 -4.46 8.80
C ARG A 355 -11.06 -3.70 9.19
N LEU A 356 -11.19 -2.63 9.94
CA LEU A 356 -10.05 -1.85 10.43
C LEU A 356 -9.23 -2.68 11.42
N TRP A 357 -9.92 -3.38 12.36
CA TRP A 357 -9.27 -4.26 13.32
C TRP A 357 -8.55 -5.43 12.63
N SER A 358 -9.16 -6.06 11.64
CA SER A 358 -8.50 -7.12 10.87
C SER A 358 -7.18 -6.65 10.24
N LYS A 359 -7.15 -5.42 9.70
CA LYS A 359 -5.93 -4.82 9.14
C LYS A 359 -4.90 -4.49 10.23
N ALA A 360 -5.32 -3.91 11.35
CA ALA A 360 -4.44 -3.62 12.48
C ALA A 360 -3.86 -4.92 13.09
N ARG A 361 -4.67 -5.96 13.30
CA ARG A 361 -4.22 -7.28 13.77
C ARG A 361 -3.21 -7.89 12.79
N HIS A 362 -3.49 -7.85 11.50
CA HIS A 362 -2.54 -8.32 10.49
C HIS A 362 -1.22 -7.54 10.56
N TYR A 363 -1.26 -6.23 10.74
CA TYR A 363 -0.06 -5.41 10.93
C TYR A 363 0.72 -5.85 12.18
N LEU A 364 0.05 -6.04 13.32
CA LEU A 364 0.68 -6.51 14.57
C LEU A 364 1.36 -7.88 14.39
N LEU A 365 0.70 -8.82 13.70
CA LEU A 365 1.24 -10.16 13.43
C LEU A 365 2.44 -10.15 12.47
N THR A 366 2.51 -9.19 11.56
CA THR A 366 3.61 -9.09 10.59
C THR A 366 4.78 -8.25 11.07
N HIS A 367 4.57 -7.33 12.05
CA HIS A 367 5.57 -6.37 12.51
C HIS A 367 5.86 -6.46 14.01
N LEU A 368 5.59 -7.61 14.66
CA LEU A 368 5.74 -7.75 16.11
C LEU A 368 7.09 -7.25 16.66
N PRO A 369 8.26 -7.49 16.03
CA PRO A 369 9.53 -6.97 16.53
C PRO A 369 9.59 -5.44 16.62
N ALA A 370 9.03 -4.74 15.63
CA ALA A 370 8.93 -3.27 15.64
C ALA A 370 7.91 -2.76 16.67
N VAL A 371 6.77 -3.45 16.79
CA VAL A 371 5.73 -3.16 17.79
C VAL A 371 6.27 -3.30 19.21
N ALA A 372 7.10 -4.30 19.47
CA ALA A 372 7.69 -4.55 20.78
C ALA A 372 8.70 -3.44 21.21
N LEU A 373 9.18 -2.62 20.30
CA LEU A 373 10.06 -1.48 20.59
C LEU A 373 9.28 -0.18 20.91
N CYS A 374 7.97 -0.16 20.70
CA CYS A 374 7.16 1.01 21.00
C CYS A 374 7.05 1.28 22.50
N SER A 375 7.05 2.56 22.90
CA SER A 375 6.85 3.01 24.28
C SER A 375 5.50 2.56 24.85
N THR A 376 4.48 2.45 24.01
CA THR A 376 3.13 2.01 24.40
C THR A 376 2.95 0.47 24.42
N PHE A 377 3.93 -0.31 23.97
CA PHE A 377 3.83 -1.78 23.97
C PHE A 377 3.60 -2.39 25.36
N PRO A 378 4.22 -1.89 26.43
CA PRO A 378 3.98 -2.40 27.79
C PRO A 378 2.53 -2.25 28.30
N THR A 379 1.74 -1.34 27.75
CA THR A 379 0.33 -1.14 28.13
C THR A 379 -0.62 -2.16 27.51
N LEU A 380 -0.12 -3.02 26.62
CA LEU A 380 -0.90 -4.09 26.00
C LEU A 380 -1.39 -5.08 27.08
N PRO A 381 -2.68 -5.47 27.09
CA PRO A 381 -3.17 -6.51 27.98
C PRO A 381 -2.45 -7.85 27.74
N ALA A 382 -2.08 -8.57 28.81
CA ALA A 382 -1.39 -9.85 28.73
C ALA A 382 -2.12 -10.86 27.84
N ALA A 383 -3.45 -10.91 27.91
CA ALA A 383 -4.29 -11.79 27.09
C ALA A 383 -4.13 -11.51 25.59
N CYS A 384 -4.12 -10.23 25.19
CA CYS A 384 -3.92 -9.82 23.80
C CYS A 384 -2.52 -10.19 23.28
N LEU A 385 -1.48 -9.96 24.11
CA LEU A 385 -0.12 -10.37 23.77
C LEU A 385 -0.01 -11.91 23.65
N ALA A 386 -0.62 -12.66 24.56
CA ALA A 386 -0.64 -14.11 24.51
C ALA A 386 -1.34 -14.62 23.23
N GLU A 387 -2.47 -13.99 22.82
CA GLU A 387 -3.17 -14.33 21.58
C GLU A 387 -2.28 -14.08 20.34
N LEU A 388 -1.58 -12.95 20.30
CA LEU A 388 -0.65 -12.63 19.20
C LEU A 388 0.51 -13.64 19.15
N LEU A 389 1.11 -13.97 20.31
CA LEU A 389 2.23 -14.90 20.42
C LEU A 389 1.82 -16.36 20.16
N ASP A 390 0.59 -16.78 20.49
CA ASP A 390 0.10 -18.13 20.20
C ASP A 390 -0.35 -18.30 18.74
N SER A 391 -0.59 -17.21 18.02
CA SER A 391 -1.06 -17.25 16.63
C SER A 391 -0.08 -17.99 15.72
N ASP A 392 -0.61 -18.92 14.90
CA ASP A 392 0.16 -19.59 13.85
C ASP A 392 0.51 -18.65 12.69
N GLU A 393 -0.25 -17.55 12.54
CA GLU A 393 -0.07 -16.51 11.51
C GLU A 393 1.05 -15.52 11.84
N LEU A 394 1.64 -15.59 13.04
CA LEU A 394 2.69 -14.65 13.46
C LEU A 394 3.94 -14.82 12.60
N HIS A 395 4.36 -13.71 11.98
CA HIS A 395 5.54 -13.64 11.11
C HIS A 395 6.77 -13.24 11.91
N LEU A 396 7.72 -14.16 12.02
CA LEU A 396 9.01 -13.94 12.70
C LEU A 396 10.13 -14.46 11.82
N GLN A 397 11.28 -13.82 11.89
CA GLN A 397 12.49 -14.34 11.24
C GLN A 397 13.11 -15.46 12.07
N GLU A 398 13.16 -15.27 13.39
CA GLU A 398 13.62 -16.24 14.38
C GLU A 398 12.60 -16.31 15.53
N GLU A 399 12.34 -17.50 16.08
CA GLU A 399 11.43 -17.64 17.23
C GLU A 399 11.94 -16.90 18.48
N PHE A 400 13.24 -16.59 18.52
CA PHE A 400 13.84 -15.72 19.54
C PHE A 400 13.20 -14.34 19.63
N GLU A 401 12.65 -13.78 18.53
CA GLU A 401 11.97 -12.49 18.53
C GLU A 401 10.68 -12.52 19.38
N ALA A 402 9.93 -13.64 19.33
CA ALA A 402 8.77 -13.83 20.22
C ALA A 402 9.18 -13.83 21.70
N PHE A 403 10.30 -14.48 22.04
CA PHE A 403 10.84 -14.46 23.39
C PHE A 403 11.25 -13.05 23.82
N VAL A 404 11.91 -12.28 22.97
CA VAL A 404 12.32 -10.90 23.25
C VAL A 404 11.10 -10.01 23.51
N ALA A 405 10.03 -10.12 22.71
CA ALA A 405 8.79 -9.38 22.92
C ALA A 405 8.14 -9.74 24.27
N ALA A 406 7.97 -11.02 24.57
CA ALA A 406 7.42 -11.48 25.87
C ALA A 406 8.27 -11.00 27.05
N ARG A 407 9.61 -11.09 26.94
CA ARG A 407 10.54 -10.65 27.98
C ARG A 407 10.47 -9.13 28.18
N HIS A 408 10.37 -8.34 27.11
CA HIS A 408 10.26 -6.88 27.19
C HIS A 408 8.98 -6.48 27.92
N TRP A 409 7.85 -7.11 27.56
CA TRP A 409 6.58 -6.85 28.24
C TRP A 409 6.63 -7.22 29.72
N LEU A 410 7.19 -8.40 30.07
CA LEU A 410 7.35 -8.84 31.47
C LEU A 410 8.29 -7.92 32.27
N ALA A 411 9.33 -7.36 31.65
CA ALA A 411 10.24 -6.43 32.31
C ALA A 411 9.55 -5.09 32.68
N ALA A 412 8.61 -4.67 31.86
CA ALA A 412 7.83 -3.45 32.09
C ALA A 412 6.63 -3.66 33.04
N ASN A 413 6.19 -4.93 33.24
CA ASN A 413 5.07 -5.31 34.11
C ASN A 413 5.53 -6.26 35.24
N PRO A 414 6.33 -5.77 36.24
CA PRO A 414 6.93 -6.61 37.26
C PRO A 414 5.89 -7.21 38.24
N ASP A 415 4.70 -6.64 38.32
CA ASP A 415 3.61 -7.11 39.20
C ASP A 415 2.84 -8.30 38.62
N THR A 416 3.22 -8.78 37.40
CA THR A 416 2.59 -9.92 36.75
C THR A 416 2.80 -11.20 37.57
N GLN A 417 1.73 -11.94 37.82
CA GLN A 417 1.80 -13.20 38.57
C GLN A 417 2.62 -14.25 37.78
N GLU A 418 3.36 -15.10 38.49
CA GLU A 418 4.19 -16.15 37.87
C GLU A 418 3.36 -17.09 36.99
N SER A 419 2.10 -17.37 37.35
CA SER A 419 1.17 -18.20 36.56
C SER A 419 0.83 -17.56 35.21
N GLU A 420 0.66 -16.24 35.17
CA GLU A 420 0.35 -15.46 33.97
C GLU A 420 1.60 -15.32 33.10
N ALA A 421 2.74 -15.03 33.72
CA ALA A 421 4.03 -15.01 33.05
C ALA A 421 4.36 -16.37 32.39
N LYS A 422 4.07 -17.47 33.10
CA LYS A 422 4.21 -18.83 32.58
C LYS A 422 3.28 -19.09 31.39
N ALA A 423 2.03 -18.65 31.46
CA ALA A 423 1.06 -18.78 30.38
C ALA A 423 1.54 -18.02 29.11
N LEU A 424 2.01 -16.79 29.29
CA LEU A 424 2.55 -15.97 28.20
C LEU A 424 3.79 -16.61 27.57
N LEU A 425 4.75 -17.08 28.37
CA LEU A 425 5.99 -17.70 27.88
C LEU A 425 5.74 -19.06 27.19
N ARG A 426 4.66 -19.77 27.51
CA ARG A 426 4.25 -21.00 26.81
C ARG A 426 3.80 -20.76 25.35
N CYS A 427 3.40 -19.51 25.01
CA CYS A 427 3.10 -19.15 23.64
C CYS A 427 4.37 -19.04 22.77
N VAL A 428 5.57 -18.96 23.39
CA VAL A 428 6.86 -19.00 22.71
C VAL A 428 7.24 -20.45 22.42
N ARG A 429 7.56 -20.76 21.18
CA ARG A 429 7.79 -22.13 20.69
C ARG A 429 9.25 -22.56 20.85
N PHE A 430 9.71 -22.74 22.10
CA PHE A 430 11.11 -23.09 22.43
C PHE A 430 11.61 -24.35 21.69
N GLY A 431 10.75 -25.34 21.47
CA GLY A 431 11.09 -26.57 20.74
C GLY A 431 11.43 -26.35 19.26
N ARG A 432 11.12 -25.15 18.74
CA ARG A 432 11.43 -24.77 17.34
C ARG A 432 12.70 -23.96 17.21
N MET A 433 13.27 -23.50 18.32
CA MET A 433 14.47 -22.68 18.33
C MET A 433 15.72 -23.51 17.99
N SER A 434 16.61 -22.94 17.21
CA SER A 434 17.95 -23.48 16.97
C SER A 434 18.78 -23.47 18.26
N THR A 435 19.82 -24.29 18.29
CA THR A 435 20.77 -24.31 19.43
C THR A 435 21.38 -22.93 19.71
N ARG A 436 21.53 -22.09 18.68
CA ARG A 436 22.04 -20.71 18.79
C ARG A 436 21.01 -19.83 19.48
N GLU A 437 19.74 -19.90 19.10
CA GLU A 437 18.64 -19.15 19.72
C GLU A 437 18.46 -19.53 21.18
N LEU A 438 18.46 -20.83 21.50
CA LEU A 438 18.36 -21.31 22.88
C LEU A 438 19.52 -20.82 23.78
N ARG A 439 20.73 -20.67 23.22
CA ARG A 439 21.86 -20.03 23.95
C ARG A 439 21.59 -18.55 24.21
N ARG A 440 21.02 -17.82 23.23
CA ARG A 440 20.62 -16.40 23.37
C ARG A 440 19.53 -16.25 24.42
N VAL A 441 18.52 -17.12 24.43
CA VAL A 441 17.46 -17.16 25.45
C VAL A 441 18.04 -17.34 26.84
N ARG A 442 18.93 -18.33 27.04
CA ARG A 442 19.61 -18.56 28.32
C ARG A 442 20.46 -17.37 28.77
N ALA A 443 21.17 -16.75 27.85
CA ALA A 443 22.00 -15.57 28.14
C ALA A 443 21.15 -14.33 28.50
N ALA A 444 20.00 -14.16 27.85
CA ALA A 444 19.09 -13.05 28.13
C ALA A 444 18.31 -13.20 29.45
N GLY A 445 17.98 -14.42 29.84
CA GLY A 445 17.25 -14.75 31.08
C GLY A 445 15.87 -14.08 31.17
N LEU A 446 15.18 -14.29 32.31
CA LEU A 446 13.92 -13.63 32.63
C LEU A 446 14.17 -12.38 33.48
N PRO A 447 13.32 -11.36 33.40
CA PRO A 447 13.44 -10.18 34.27
C PRO A 447 13.03 -10.53 35.73
N PRO A 448 13.64 -9.88 36.75
CA PRO A 448 13.15 -10.01 38.12
C PRO A 448 11.70 -9.50 38.23
N PRO A 449 10.83 -10.09 39.08
CA PRO A 449 11.10 -11.07 40.13
C PRO A 449 10.99 -12.54 39.68
N LEU A 450 10.87 -12.84 38.40
CA LEU A 450 10.65 -14.19 37.91
C LEU A 450 11.87 -15.12 38.13
N SER A 451 11.59 -16.35 38.54
CA SER A 451 12.61 -17.34 38.82
C SER A 451 13.33 -17.81 37.55
N PRO A 452 14.67 -17.93 37.54
CA PRO A 452 15.41 -18.57 36.45
C PRO A 452 14.98 -20.01 36.18
N ASP A 453 14.49 -20.73 37.23
CA ASP A 453 14.03 -22.10 37.12
C ASP A 453 12.80 -22.26 36.23
N LEU A 454 11.95 -21.18 36.16
CA LEU A 454 10.78 -21.14 35.28
C LEU A 454 11.18 -21.30 33.83
N LEU A 455 12.23 -20.58 33.38
CA LEU A 455 12.72 -20.67 32.01
C LEU A 455 13.26 -22.07 31.70
N HIS A 456 13.99 -22.68 32.65
CA HIS A 456 14.50 -24.04 32.50
C HIS A 456 13.36 -25.07 32.38
N GLN A 457 12.34 -24.93 33.24
CA GLN A 457 11.14 -25.81 33.16
C GLN A 457 10.45 -25.71 31.80
N LEU A 458 10.23 -24.49 31.28
CA LEU A 458 9.57 -24.29 29.98
C LEU A 458 10.38 -24.85 28.80
N MET A 459 11.71 -24.73 28.84
CA MET A 459 12.57 -25.35 27.83
C MET A 459 12.56 -26.88 27.87
N VAL A 460 12.51 -27.48 29.07
CA VAL A 460 12.38 -28.97 29.23
C VAL A 460 10.97 -29.42 28.82
N GLU A 461 9.92 -28.69 29.19
CA GLU A 461 8.54 -29.00 28.75
C GLU A 461 8.44 -28.99 27.20
N ALA A 462 9.20 -28.13 26.50
CA ALA A 462 9.21 -27.99 25.05
C ALA A 462 10.05 -29.10 24.33
N GLU A 463 10.91 -29.86 25.04
CA GLU A 463 11.69 -30.96 24.45
C GLU A 463 10.87 -32.24 24.25
N VAL A 464 9.59 -32.27 24.67
CA VAL A 464 8.72 -33.47 24.52
C VAL A 464 8.30 -33.59 23.04
N PRO A 465 8.65 -34.73 22.36
CA PRO A 465 8.28 -34.91 20.96
C PRO A 465 6.76 -35.06 20.78
N GLY A 466 6.15 -34.30 19.87
CA GLY A 466 4.77 -34.55 19.41
C GLY A 466 3.79 -33.37 19.48
N GLN A 467 4.14 -32.20 20.00
CA GLN A 467 3.28 -31.04 20.06
C GLN A 467 3.87 -29.78 19.35
N GLU A 468 4.73 -29.96 18.37
CA GLU A 468 5.39 -28.86 17.68
C GLU A 468 4.45 -28.21 16.64
N ARG A 469 3.57 -27.28 17.08
CA ARG A 469 2.88 -26.40 16.16
C ARG A 469 3.90 -25.53 15.41
N ARG A 470 3.83 -25.48 14.10
CA ARG A 470 4.66 -24.64 13.25
C ARG A 470 3.93 -23.32 13.01
N ARG A 471 4.63 -22.19 13.09
CA ARG A 471 4.08 -20.95 12.57
C ARG A 471 4.03 -21.07 11.06
N GLU A 472 2.84 -20.95 10.52
CA GLU A 472 2.60 -20.94 9.08
C GLU A 472 1.91 -19.61 8.76
N PRO A 473 2.68 -18.51 8.67
CA PRO A 473 2.12 -17.25 8.24
C PRO A 473 1.48 -17.44 6.87
N ASP A 474 0.35 -16.76 6.64
CA ASP A 474 -0.42 -16.89 5.40
C ASP A 474 0.34 -16.29 4.21
N GLN A 475 1.47 -16.91 3.91
CA GLN A 475 2.39 -16.49 2.86
C GLN A 475 1.86 -16.89 1.49
N ALA A 476 1.95 -15.96 0.57
CA ALA A 476 1.62 -16.17 -0.83
C ALA A 476 2.83 -15.88 -1.72
N LEU A 477 3.05 -16.76 -2.68
CA LEU A 477 3.95 -16.48 -3.80
C LEU A 477 3.29 -15.45 -4.72
N VAL A 478 3.96 -14.34 -5.00
CA VAL A 478 3.50 -13.28 -5.90
C VAL A 478 4.43 -13.17 -7.10
N VAL A 479 3.84 -13.16 -8.30
CA VAL A 479 4.54 -13.05 -9.59
C VAL A 479 4.09 -11.78 -10.29
N ILE A 480 5.03 -10.96 -10.77
CA ILE A 480 4.76 -9.59 -11.18
C ILE A 480 5.20 -9.36 -12.62
N GLY A 481 4.31 -8.86 -13.47
CA GLY A 481 4.64 -8.39 -14.82
C GLY A 481 5.24 -9.44 -15.73
N GLY A 482 6.38 -9.12 -16.34
CA GLY A 482 7.14 -10.00 -17.24
C GLY A 482 6.71 -9.97 -18.71
N ASP A 483 7.43 -10.70 -19.56
CA ASP A 483 7.18 -10.80 -20.99
C ASP A 483 6.67 -12.18 -21.40
N GLY A 484 5.75 -12.21 -22.33
CA GLY A 484 5.16 -13.43 -22.90
C GLY A 484 5.97 -14.07 -24.05
N LEU A 485 7.13 -13.52 -24.41
CA LEU A 485 8.06 -14.04 -25.43
C LEU A 485 7.38 -14.51 -26.72
N ARG A 486 6.59 -13.65 -27.36
CA ARG A 486 6.00 -13.96 -28.67
C ARG A 486 7.07 -13.87 -29.76
N SER A 487 6.96 -14.69 -30.82
CA SER A 487 7.87 -14.67 -31.95
C SER A 487 7.84 -13.37 -32.76
N ASP A 488 6.70 -12.70 -32.78
CA ASP A 488 6.56 -11.35 -33.35
C ASP A 488 6.95 -10.29 -32.29
N MET A 489 8.06 -9.62 -32.50
CA MET A 489 8.57 -8.56 -31.63
C MET A 489 7.61 -7.38 -31.53
N ALA A 490 6.92 -7.02 -32.61
CA ALA A 490 5.95 -5.91 -32.64
C ALA A 490 4.69 -6.22 -31.81
N ALA A 491 4.36 -7.50 -31.64
CA ALA A 491 3.22 -7.95 -30.84
C ALA A 491 3.58 -8.24 -29.37
N ARG A 492 4.85 -8.10 -28.99
CA ARG A 492 5.29 -8.25 -27.59
C ARG A 492 4.84 -7.07 -26.77
N GLN A 493 4.00 -7.34 -25.79
CA GLN A 493 3.55 -6.35 -24.80
C GLN A 493 3.92 -6.84 -23.40
N PRO A 494 4.74 -6.07 -22.66
CA PRO A 494 5.01 -6.36 -21.28
C PRO A 494 3.73 -6.42 -20.45
N SER A 495 3.67 -7.35 -19.54
CA SER A 495 2.47 -7.58 -18.74
C SER A 495 2.34 -6.60 -17.59
N ARG A 496 1.09 -6.21 -17.30
CA ARG A 496 0.69 -5.52 -16.08
C ARG A 496 0.14 -6.46 -15.00
N GLY A 497 0.02 -7.76 -15.31
CA GLY A 497 -0.62 -8.72 -14.42
C GLY A 497 0.21 -9.03 -13.19
N VAL A 498 -0.42 -9.02 -12.02
CA VAL A 498 0.13 -9.47 -10.75
C VAL A 498 -0.71 -10.64 -10.28
N TRP A 499 -0.04 -11.77 -10.00
CA TRP A 499 -0.70 -13.03 -9.67
C TRP A 499 -0.15 -13.58 -8.37
N TRP A 500 -1.00 -14.23 -7.58
CA TRP A 500 -0.60 -14.85 -6.32
C TRP A 500 -1.10 -16.29 -6.19
N ALA A 501 -0.36 -17.12 -5.45
CA ALA A 501 -0.74 -18.48 -5.09
C ALA A 501 -0.28 -18.79 -3.66
N ARG A 502 -1.16 -19.41 -2.85
CA ARG A 502 -0.87 -19.82 -1.47
C ARG A 502 -0.56 -21.30 -1.34
N ALA A 503 -1.24 -22.12 -2.10
CA ALA A 503 -1.14 -23.56 -2.00
C ALA A 503 -0.84 -24.18 -3.37
N PHE A 504 0.08 -25.14 -3.33
CA PHE A 504 0.41 -25.99 -4.46
C PHE A 504 -0.20 -27.38 -4.16
N ARG A 505 -1.46 -27.60 -4.57
CA ARG A 505 -2.16 -28.84 -4.29
C ARG A 505 -1.55 -30.02 -5.05
N CYS A 506 -1.26 -31.12 -4.37
CA CYS A 506 -1.01 -32.40 -5.00
C CYS A 506 -2.35 -32.96 -5.50
N GLY A 507 -2.62 -32.88 -6.80
CA GLY A 507 -3.77 -33.58 -7.39
C GLY A 507 -3.60 -35.10 -7.27
N VAL A 508 -4.71 -35.83 -7.29
CA VAL A 508 -4.70 -37.30 -7.44
C VAL A 508 -4.30 -37.58 -8.88
N GLY A 509 -3.09 -38.14 -9.09
CA GLY A 509 -2.53 -38.42 -10.40
C GLY A 509 -1.33 -37.56 -10.80
N LEU A 510 -0.95 -37.60 -12.07
CA LEU A 510 0.25 -36.94 -12.63
C LEU A 510 0.15 -35.39 -12.80
N VAL A 511 -1.01 -34.80 -12.56
CA VAL A 511 -1.24 -33.35 -12.79
C VAL A 511 -1.44 -32.65 -11.46
N ARG A 512 -0.49 -31.79 -11.10
CA ARG A 512 -0.62 -30.85 -9.99
C ARG A 512 -1.20 -29.54 -10.50
N THR A 513 -2.22 -29.01 -9.85
CA THR A 513 -2.84 -27.73 -10.20
C THR A 513 -2.51 -26.69 -9.14
N VAL A 514 -2.11 -25.51 -9.61
CA VAL A 514 -1.91 -24.33 -8.76
C VAL A 514 -3.14 -23.44 -8.92
N GLU A 515 -3.75 -23.04 -7.82
CA GLU A 515 -4.83 -22.06 -7.83
C GLU A 515 -4.22 -20.66 -7.77
N TRP A 516 -4.43 -19.89 -8.85
CA TRP A 516 -3.93 -18.53 -8.97
C TRP A 516 -5.04 -17.51 -8.72
N GLY A 517 -4.79 -16.58 -7.80
CA GLY A 517 -5.56 -15.35 -7.62
C GLY A 517 -4.90 -14.18 -8.35
N ARG A 518 -5.64 -13.08 -8.51
CA ARG A 518 -5.14 -11.83 -9.10
C ARG A 518 -5.10 -10.75 -8.04
N LEU A 519 -4.01 -9.98 -8.03
CA LEU A 519 -3.93 -8.70 -7.35
C LEU A 519 -4.21 -7.56 -8.34
N PRO A 520 -4.43 -6.33 -7.88
CA PRO A 520 -4.54 -5.16 -8.74
C PRO A 520 -3.40 -5.10 -9.76
N ALA A 521 -3.73 -4.81 -11.01
CA ALA A 521 -2.74 -4.76 -12.07
C ALA A 521 -1.79 -3.59 -11.86
N LEU A 522 -0.52 -3.74 -12.24
CA LEU A 522 0.45 -2.64 -12.27
C LEU A 522 -0.13 -1.43 -13.02
N PRO A 523 0.15 -0.18 -12.59
CA PRO A 523 -0.10 1.01 -13.38
C PRO A 523 0.53 0.90 -14.77
N ALA A 524 -0.04 1.61 -15.76
CA ALA A 524 0.57 1.66 -17.07
C ALA A 524 1.91 2.43 -17.03
N PRO A 525 2.89 2.04 -17.82
CA PRO A 525 2.95 0.91 -18.76
C PRO A 525 3.23 -0.44 -18.08
N GLY A 526 2.94 -1.54 -18.79
CA GLY A 526 3.42 -2.87 -18.39
C GLY A 526 4.95 -2.95 -18.42
N ARG A 527 5.55 -3.83 -17.63
CA ARG A 527 7.03 -3.87 -17.49
C ARG A 527 7.59 -5.28 -17.38
N PHE A 528 8.87 -5.41 -17.77
CA PHE A 528 9.69 -6.61 -17.63
C PHE A 528 11.12 -6.22 -17.23
N ARG A 529 11.96 -7.15 -16.81
CA ARG A 529 13.35 -6.90 -16.33
C ARG A 529 13.44 -5.93 -15.15
N HIS A 530 12.33 -5.75 -14.45
CA HIS A 530 12.25 -4.91 -13.26
C HIS A 530 12.64 -5.68 -12.01
N GLY A 531 13.04 -4.96 -10.97
CA GLY A 531 13.24 -5.50 -9.64
C GLY A 531 11.92 -5.51 -8.85
N ALA A 532 11.71 -6.52 -8.02
CA ALA A 532 10.67 -6.51 -7.01
C ALA A 532 11.17 -7.13 -5.71
N ALA A 533 10.72 -6.56 -4.60
CA ALA A 533 11.01 -7.06 -3.26
C ALA A 533 9.83 -6.78 -2.33
N SER A 534 9.65 -7.66 -1.34
CA SER A 534 8.75 -7.41 -0.21
C SER A 534 9.52 -6.87 0.97
N LEU A 535 8.99 -5.81 1.59
CA LEU A 535 9.52 -5.29 2.83
C LEU A 535 8.70 -5.81 4.00
N ALA A 536 9.38 -6.32 5.03
CA ALA A 536 8.76 -6.98 6.18
C ALA A 536 7.72 -8.06 5.80
N GLY A 537 7.81 -8.62 4.58
CA GLY A 537 6.86 -9.62 4.09
C GLY A 537 5.45 -9.12 3.80
N SER A 538 5.15 -7.82 3.99
CA SER A 538 3.79 -7.29 3.87
C SER A 538 3.62 -6.28 2.73
N VAL A 539 4.59 -5.45 2.45
CA VAL A 539 4.51 -4.39 1.42
C VAL A 539 5.36 -4.76 0.22
N LEU A 540 4.77 -4.68 -0.96
CA LEU A 540 5.43 -4.97 -2.24
C LEU A 540 5.96 -3.71 -2.89
N TYR A 541 7.23 -3.72 -3.28
CA TYR A 541 7.86 -2.69 -4.09
C TYR A 541 8.27 -3.23 -5.46
N VAL A 542 8.04 -2.43 -6.50
CA VAL A 542 8.39 -2.74 -7.89
C VAL A 542 9.13 -1.56 -8.49
N CYS A 543 10.39 -1.76 -8.88
CA CYS A 543 11.27 -0.68 -9.29
C CYS A 543 11.85 -0.92 -10.69
N GLY A 544 12.00 0.16 -11.47
CA GLY A 544 12.70 0.15 -12.75
C GLY A 544 12.10 -0.79 -13.79
N GLY A 545 12.97 -1.41 -14.58
CA GLY A 545 12.61 -2.30 -15.69
C GLY A 545 12.54 -1.62 -17.04
N GLN A 546 11.85 -2.26 -17.98
CA GLN A 546 11.61 -1.75 -19.33
C GLN A 546 10.13 -1.93 -19.70
N ASP A 547 9.58 -0.99 -20.44
CA ASP A 547 8.22 -1.04 -20.99
C ASP A 547 8.18 -1.47 -22.45
N PHE A 548 9.33 -1.42 -23.14
CA PHE A 548 9.51 -1.83 -24.53
C PHE A 548 10.92 -2.38 -24.78
N TYR A 549 11.09 -3.16 -25.85
CA TYR A 549 12.38 -3.68 -26.32
C TYR A 549 13.19 -2.62 -27.07
N SER A 550 13.62 -1.59 -26.35
CA SER A 550 14.49 -0.55 -26.89
C SER A 550 15.56 -0.22 -25.85
N HIS A 551 16.73 0.18 -26.31
CA HIS A 551 17.81 0.61 -25.41
C HIS A 551 17.45 1.87 -24.61
N SER A 552 16.56 2.71 -25.11
CA SER A 552 16.17 4.00 -24.52
C SER A 552 14.98 3.92 -23.52
N ASN A 553 14.35 2.78 -23.36
CA ASN A 553 13.11 2.63 -22.58
C ASN A 553 13.33 2.01 -21.19
N THR A 554 14.41 2.42 -20.51
CA THR A 554 14.67 2.00 -19.13
C THR A 554 13.92 2.90 -18.16
N LEU A 555 13.18 2.30 -17.24
CA LEU A 555 12.35 3.01 -16.26
C LEU A 555 13.13 3.31 -14.97
N ALA A 556 12.77 4.44 -14.33
CA ALA A 556 13.24 4.80 -12.98
C ALA A 556 12.11 4.70 -11.93
N SER A 557 10.86 4.53 -12.34
CA SER A 557 9.71 4.58 -11.42
C SER A 557 9.77 3.49 -10.36
N THR A 558 9.36 3.86 -9.14
CA THR A 558 9.16 2.98 -7.99
C THR A 558 7.68 2.93 -7.67
N LEU A 559 7.11 1.74 -7.61
CA LEU A 559 5.71 1.50 -7.27
C LEU A 559 5.66 0.74 -5.95
N ARG A 560 4.74 1.13 -5.09
CA ARG A 560 4.42 0.47 -3.82
C ARG A 560 3.01 -0.10 -3.88
N TRP A 561 2.83 -1.30 -3.37
CA TRP A 561 1.53 -1.89 -3.15
C TRP A 561 1.46 -2.45 -1.73
N ASP A 562 0.44 -2.04 -1.00
CA ASP A 562 0.18 -2.45 0.37
C ASP A 562 -1.14 -3.23 0.40
N PRO A 563 -1.19 -4.46 0.92
CA PRO A 563 -2.43 -5.23 1.04
C PRO A 563 -3.55 -4.52 1.79
N SER A 564 -3.20 -3.58 2.66
CA SER A 564 -4.17 -2.81 3.44
C SER A 564 -4.89 -1.74 2.62
N GLN A 565 -4.26 -1.25 1.55
CA GLN A 565 -4.74 -0.12 0.74
C GLN A 565 -5.40 -0.55 -0.56
N GLU A 566 -5.04 -1.74 -1.08
CA GLU A 566 -5.54 -2.36 -2.31
C GLU A 566 -5.20 -1.60 -3.62
N ASP A 567 -4.53 -0.45 -3.55
CA ASP A 567 -4.11 0.37 -4.68
C ASP A 567 -2.58 0.46 -4.81
N TRP A 568 -2.09 0.78 -6.02
CA TRP A 568 -0.70 1.07 -6.29
C TRP A 568 -0.41 2.55 -6.04
N GLU A 569 0.69 2.84 -5.35
CA GLU A 569 1.20 4.18 -5.12
C GLU A 569 2.51 4.37 -5.89
N GLU A 570 2.70 5.54 -6.49
CA GLU A 570 3.98 5.92 -7.10
C GLU A 570 4.84 6.63 -6.05
N MET A 571 6.03 6.08 -5.81
CA MET A 571 6.98 6.56 -4.83
C MET A 571 8.13 7.31 -5.51
N ALA A 572 9.07 7.87 -4.73
CA ALA A 572 10.24 8.53 -5.29
C ALA A 572 10.96 7.63 -6.30
N PRO A 573 11.30 8.13 -7.49
CA PRO A 573 11.98 7.34 -8.52
C PRO A 573 13.43 7.06 -8.15
N LEU A 574 14.00 5.98 -8.72
CA LEU A 574 15.44 5.69 -8.70
C LEU A 574 16.24 6.90 -9.21
N CYS A 575 17.41 7.15 -8.63
CA CYS A 575 18.31 8.21 -9.11
C CYS A 575 18.80 7.93 -10.53
N GLN A 576 18.95 6.65 -10.90
CA GLN A 576 19.34 6.20 -12.22
C GLN A 576 18.39 5.11 -12.72
N PRO A 577 17.81 5.24 -13.93
CA PRO A 577 17.01 4.18 -14.55
C PRO A 577 17.80 2.88 -14.62
N ARG A 578 17.16 1.74 -14.37
CA ARG A 578 17.82 0.44 -14.42
C ARG A 578 16.92 -0.72 -14.74
N SER A 579 17.45 -1.69 -15.48
CA SER A 579 16.82 -2.96 -15.81
C SER A 579 17.80 -4.11 -15.59
N LEU A 580 17.35 -5.36 -15.57
CA LEU A 580 18.16 -6.56 -15.35
C LEU A 580 19.03 -6.46 -14.08
N PHE A 581 18.45 -5.99 -13.00
CA PHE A 581 19.07 -5.81 -11.70
C PHE A 581 18.29 -6.54 -10.60
N PRO A 582 18.94 -7.05 -9.56
CA PRO A 582 18.25 -7.53 -8.38
C PRO A 582 17.85 -6.36 -7.47
N LEU A 583 16.63 -6.45 -6.92
CA LEU A 583 16.13 -5.61 -5.85
C LEU A 583 15.97 -6.49 -4.60
N VAL A 584 16.59 -6.11 -3.50
CA VAL A 584 16.56 -6.87 -2.25
C VAL A 584 16.23 -5.98 -1.07
N ALA A 585 15.54 -6.54 -0.08
CA ALA A 585 15.24 -5.87 1.18
C ALA A 585 16.24 -6.32 2.27
N LEU A 586 16.82 -5.37 2.99
CA LEU A 586 17.74 -5.60 4.10
C LEU A 586 17.62 -4.47 5.12
N ASP A 587 17.47 -4.80 6.41
CA ASP A 587 17.39 -3.85 7.54
C ASP A 587 16.35 -2.73 7.31
N GLY A 588 15.17 -3.07 6.79
CA GLY A 588 14.11 -2.10 6.52
C GLY A 588 14.31 -1.22 5.28
N LEU A 589 15.42 -1.38 4.55
CA LEU A 589 15.76 -0.64 3.34
C LEU A 589 15.71 -1.54 2.10
N LEU A 590 15.50 -0.94 0.92
CA LEU A 590 15.64 -1.64 -0.36
C LEU A 590 16.99 -1.29 -0.99
N TYR A 591 17.62 -2.27 -1.62
CA TYR A 591 18.89 -2.12 -2.35
C TYR A 591 18.70 -2.52 -3.81
N ALA A 592 18.95 -1.58 -4.72
CA ALA A 592 18.98 -1.80 -6.16
C ALA A 592 20.45 -1.88 -6.62
N LEU A 593 20.88 -3.05 -7.05
CA LEU A 593 22.29 -3.34 -7.29
C LEU A 593 22.59 -3.43 -8.80
N GLY A 594 23.49 -2.60 -9.33
CA GLY A 594 23.94 -2.67 -10.71
C GLY A 594 22.79 -2.61 -11.73
N GLY A 595 22.83 -3.48 -12.73
CA GLY A 595 21.85 -3.54 -13.80
C GLY A 595 22.34 -2.92 -15.11
N ARG A 596 21.41 -2.51 -15.97
CA ARG A 596 21.70 -1.90 -17.27
C ARG A 596 20.78 -0.69 -17.49
N ASP A 597 21.34 0.39 -17.97
CA ASP A 597 20.62 1.58 -18.41
C ASP A 597 21.02 1.94 -19.84
N SER A 598 20.04 2.10 -20.73
CA SER A 598 20.28 2.53 -22.12
C SER A 598 21.42 1.78 -22.81
N GLY A 599 21.53 0.47 -22.56
CA GLY A 599 22.59 -0.36 -23.15
C GLY A 599 23.87 -0.46 -22.32
N ILE A 600 24.10 0.39 -21.33
CA ILE A 600 25.32 0.49 -20.53
C ILE A 600 25.15 -0.31 -19.23
N ALA A 601 26.13 -1.16 -18.92
CA ALA A 601 26.16 -1.89 -17.64
C ALA A 601 26.48 -0.94 -16.48
N LEU A 602 25.79 -1.11 -15.36
CA LEU A 602 25.91 -0.27 -14.18
C LEU A 602 26.75 -0.96 -13.08
N ARG A 603 27.54 -0.17 -12.37
CA ARG A 603 28.16 -0.56 -11.09
C ARG A 603 27.50 0.14 -9.91
N SER A 604 26.67 1.15 -10.16
CA SER A 604 26.00 1.93 -9.12
C SER A 604 25.06 1.07 -8.29
N VAL A 605 25.04 1.35 -6.99
CA VAL A 605 24.07 0.79 -6.04
C VAL A 605 23.28 1.94 -5.46
N GLU A 606 21.97 1.77 -5.31
CA GLU A 606 21.09 2.72 -4.67
C GLU A 606 20.33 2.06 -3.53
N THR A 607 20.11 2.80 -2.47
CA THR A 607 19.29 2.39 -1.33
C THR A 607 18.07 3.28 -1.19
N TYR A 608 16.93 2.67 -0.91
CA TYR A 608 15.67 3.36 -0.68
C TYR A 608 15.26 3.25 0.78
N ASN A 609 14.95 4.40 1.37
CA ASN A 609 14.34 4.47 2.70
C ASN A 609 12.84 4.70 2.54
N PRO A 610 11.99 3.73 2.95
CA PRO A 610 10.52 3.85 2.83
C PRO A 610 9.92 4.94 3.71
N GLU A 611 10.49 5.19 4.89
CA GLU A 611 10.00 6.20 5.85
C GLU A 611 10.21 7.61 5.30
N LEU A 612 11.37 7.85 4.67
CA LEU A 612 11.72 9.14 4.08
C LEU A 612 11.27 9.27 2.62
N ASN A 613 10.81 8.20 1.99
CA ASN A 613 10.48 8.13 0.55
C ASN A 613 11.60 8.70 -0.34
N VAL A 614 12.85 8.27 -0.13
CA VAL A 614 14.02 8.79 -0.85
C VAL A 614 14.96 7.67 -1.26
N TRP A 615 15.41 7.70 -2.54
CA TRP A 615 16.55 6.94 -3.01
C TRP A 615 17.86 7.70 -2.78
N ARG A 616 18.90 7.01 -2.34
CA ARG A 616 20.24 7.57 -2.16
C ARG A 616 21.30 6.65 -2.78
N PRO A 617 22.38 7.21 -3.35
CA PRO A 617 23.49 6.39 -3.76
C PRO A 617 24.12 5.64 -2.58
N ALA A 618 24.50 4.39 -2.81
CA ALA A 618 25.24 3.55 -1.89
C ALA A 618 26.61 3.18 -2.50
N PRO A 619 27.56 2.63 -1.72
CA PRO A 619 28.86 2.22 -2.25
C PRO A 619 28.73 1.32 -3.47
N PRO A 620 29.42 1.59 -4.59
CA PRO A 620 29.22 0.87 -5.84
C PRO A 620 29.85 -0.53 -5.83
N LEU A 621 29.37 -1.40 -6.71
CA LEU A 621 29.99 -2.70 -7.00
C LEU A 621 31.40 -2.51 -7.60
N PRO A 622 32.32 -3.49 -7.47
CA PRO A 622 33.68 -3.40 -7.98
C PRO A 622 33.75 -3.19 -9.49
N ALA A 623 32.83 -3.81 -10.23
CA ALA A 623 32.75 -3.73 -11.69
C ALA A 623 31.27 -3.67 -12.15
N PRO A 624 30.99 -3.04 -13.30
CA PRO A 624 29.67 -3.01 -13.90
C PRO A 624 29.18 -4.43 -14.21
N ARG A 625 27.90 -4.69 -13.91
CA ARG A 625 27.24 -5.97 -14.19
C ARG A 625 25.74 -5.86 -14.30
N PHE A 626 25.13 -6.72 -15.11
CA PHE A 626 23.68 -6.87 -15.27
C PHE A 626 23.29 -8.35 -15.32
N ALA A 627 22.02 -8.64 -15.17
CA ALA A 627 21.46 -9.99 -15.10
C ALA A 627 22.16 -10.89 -14.05
N HIS A 628 22.73 -10.28 -13.03
CA HIS A 628 23.24 -10.93 -11.83
C HIS A 628 22.09 -11.15 -10.84
N ALA A 629 22.30 -12.01 -9.86
CA ALA A 629 21.34 -12.27 -8.79
C ALA A 629 21.89 -11.82 -7.43
N ALA A 630 20.99 -11.51 -6.51
CA ALA A 630 21.33 -11.19 -5.14
C ALA A 630 20.36 -11.85 -4.16
N ALA A 631 20.83 -12.18 -2.97
CA ALA A 631 20.03 -12.71 -1.87
C ALA A 631 20.59 -12.25 -0.53
N VAL A 632 19.70 -12.14 0.45
CA VAL A 632 20.06 -11.87 1.84
C VAL A 632 20.10 -13.19 2.61
N LEU A 633 21.19 -13.43 3.31
CA LEU A 633 21.36 -14.59 4.18
C LEU A 633 21.88 -14.12 5.54
N GLU A 634 21.15 -14.40 6.61
CA GLU A 634 21.51 -14.03 7.99
C GLU A 634 21.84 -12.54 8.17
N GLY A 635 21.04 -11.66 7.53
CA GLY A 635 21.24 -10.21 7.59
C GLY A 635 22.42 -9.70 6.77
N GLN A 636 22.97 -10.50 5.87
CA GLN A 636 24.08 -10.14 4.99
C GLN A 636 23.70 -10.26 3.53
N LEU A 637 24.14 -9.31 2.70
CA LEU A 637 23.80 -9.25 1.29
C LEU A 637 24.89 -9.92 0.43
N TYR A 638 24.46 -10.84 -0.43
CA TYR A 638 25.33 -11.56 -1.36
C TYR A 638 24.91 -11.29 -2.81
N VAL A 639 25.90 -11.14 -3.70
CA VAL A 639 25.71 -10.88 -5.13
C VAL A 639 26.48 -11.91 -5.94
N SER A 640 25.81 -12.60 -6.87
CA SER A 640 26.43 -13.66 -7.67
C SER A 640 26.33 -13.42 -9.17
N GLY A 641 27.35 -13.79 -9.91
CA GLY A 641 27.37 -13.89 -11.36
C GLY A 641 27.07 -12.59 -12.10
N GLY A 642 26.30 -12.71 -13.17
CA GLY A 642 25.92 -11.65 -14.08
C GLY A 642 26.78 -11.59 -15.35
N CYS A 643 26.52 -10.61 -16.18
CA CYS A 643 27.26 -10.32 -17.40
C CYS A 643 28.00 -8.98 -17.23
N SER A 644 29.25 -8.91 -17.68
CA SER A 644 30.02 -7.68 -17.72
C SER A 644 29.61 -6.81 -18.91
N GLU A 645 30.12 -5.58 -18.94
CA GLU A 645 29.96 -4.66 -20.07
C GLU A 645 30.46 -5.26 -21.41
N THR A 646 31.51 -6.11 -21.35
CA THR A 646 32.06 -6.81 -22.52
C THR A 646 31.33 -8.08 -22.91
N GLY A 647 30.18 -8.38 -22.30
CA GLY A 647 29.39 -9.58 -22.58
C GLY A 647 29.92 -10.87 -21.94
N GLN A 648 30.87 -10.79 -21.02
CA GLN A 648 31.44 -11.96 -20.33
C GLN A 648 30.64 -12.38 -19.12
N TYR A 649 30.31 -13.67 -19.02
CA TYR A 649 29.65 -14.25 -17.87
C TYR A 649 30.59 -14.34 -16.68
N GLN A 650 30.08 -14.00 -15.50
CA GLN A 650 30.84 -13.97 -14.26
C GLN A 650 30.53 -15.19 -13.38
N ALA A 651 31.54 -15.72 -12.70
CA ALA A 651 31.37 -16.76 -11.67
C ALA A 651 31.51 -16.19 -10.24
N SER A 652 31.77 -14.88 -10.12
CA SER A 652 32.05 -14.25 -8.82
C SER A 652 30.88 -14.33 -7.85
N LEU A 653 31.18 -14.58 -6.57
CA LEU A 653 30.30 -14.35 -5.43
C LEU A 653 30.90 -13.21 -4.61
N LEU A 654 30.09 -12.19 -4.35
CA LEU A 654 30.46 -11.02 -3.57
C LEU A 654 29.61 -10.98 -2.30
N HIS A 655 30.23 -10.68 -1.19
CA HIS A 655 29.57 -10.23 0.02
C HIS A 655 29.60 -8.69 0.00
N TYR A 656 28.43 -8.07 0.17
CA TYR A 656 28.25 -6.62 0.12
C TYR A 656 27.69 -6.11 1.45
N ASP A 657 28.44 -5.24 2.12
CA ASP A 657 28.02 -4.56 3.34
C ASP A 657 28.28 -3.05 3.20
N PRO A 658 27.22 -2.23 3.01
CA PRO A 658 27.39 -0.80 2.80
C PRO A 658 27.90 -0.03 4.02
N LYS A 659 27.91 -0.65 5.21
CA LYS A 659 28.35 -0.04 6.47
C LYS A 659 29.87 -0.12 6.69
N LEU A 660 30.57 -0.93 5.89
CA LEU A 660 32.00 -1.14 6.01
C LEU A 660 32.82 -0.16 5.14
N GLU A 661 34.02 0.20 5.55
CA GLU A 661 34.99 0.97 4.72
C GLU A 661 35.28 0.28 3.38
N LYS A 662 35.33 -1.06 3.39
CA LYS A 662 35.44 -1.89 2.19
C LYS A 662 34.13 -2.65 2.01
N PRO A 663 33.18 -2.06 1.30
CA PRO A 663 31.80 -2.58 1.24
C PRO A 663 31.67 -3.91 0.50
N VAL A 664 32.70 -4.32 -0.25
CA VAL A 664 32.66 -5.55 -1.06
C VAL A 664 33.81 -6.47 -0.74
N THR A 665 33.46 -7.70 -0.38
CA THR A 665 34.45 -8.81 -0.20
C THR A 665 34.21 -9.87 -1.26
N LEU A 666 35.24 -10.29 -1.96
CA LEU A 666 35.18 -11.39 -2.92
C LEU A 666 35.27 -12.73 -2.18
N LEU A 667 34.33 -13.60 -2.44
CA LEU A 667 34.22 -14.94 -1.89
C LEU A 667 34.59 -16.01 -2.95
N SER A 668 34.60 -17.28 -2.54
CA SER A 668 34.82 -18.41 -3.46
C SER A 668 33.86 -18.36 -4.64
N PRO A 669 34.37 -18.42 -5.89
CA PRO A 669 33.54 -18.32 -7.08
C PRO A 669 32.68 -19.57 -7.27
N MET A 670 31.54 -19.42 -7.96
CA MET A 670 30.74 -20.52 -8.44
C MET A 670 31.50 -21.43 -9.39
N GLY A 671 31.12 -22.71 -9.50
CA GLY A 671 31.71 -23.65 -10.43
C GLY A 671 31.50 -23.29 -11.91
N VAL A 672 30.39 -22.59 -12.23
CA VAL A 672 30.05 -22.20 -13.61
C VAL A 672 29.69 -20.72 -13.68
N PRO A 673 30.34 -19.94 -14.58
CA PRO A 673 29.94 -18.55 -14.86
C PRO A 673 28.53 -18.48 -15.42
N ARG A 674 27.68 -17.58 -14.91
CA ARG A 674 26.27 -17.52 -15.27
C ARG A 674 25.64 -16.14 -15.13
N ALA A 675 24.61 -15.88 -15.95
CA ALA A 675 23.73 -14.72 -15.85
C ALA A 675 22.27 -15.14 -16.01
N GLY A 676 21.32 -14.30 -15.57
CA GLY A 676 19.91 -14.62 -15.63
C GLY A 676 19.51 -15.88 -14.85
N HIS A 677 20.26 -16.21 -13.81
CA HIS A 677 20.05 -17.34 -12.91
C HIS A 677 19.23 -16.93 -11.70
N VAL A 678 18.67 -17.90 -11.01
CA VAL A 678 18.00 -17.72 -9.72
C VAL A 678 19.03 -17.88 -8.60
N MET A 679 18.97 -16.96 -7.61
CA MET A 679 19.69 -17.07 -6.34
C MET A 679 18.73 -16.87 -5.19
N ALA A 680 18.81 -17.72 -4.18
CA ALA A 680 18.01 -17.62 -2.97
C ALA A 680 18.74 -18.17 -1.76
N SER A 681 18.35 -17.72 -0.56
CA SER A 681 18.85 -18.23 0.72
C SER A 681 17.85 -19.21 1.32
N LEU A 682 18.32 -20.36 1.79
CA LEU A 682 17.49 -21.36 2.43
C LEU A 682 18.32 -22.19 3.41
N GLY A 683 17.86 -22.31 4.65
CA GLY A 683 18.49 -23.17 5.66
C GLY A 683 19.97 -22.84 5.91
N GLY A 684 20.34 -21.56 5.99
CA GLY A 684 21.72 -21.12 6.25
C GLY A 684 22.67 -21.24 5.04
N ARG A 685 22.16 -21.50 3.82
CA ARG A 685 22.93 -21.63 2.58
C ARG A 685 22.38 -20.76 1.45
N LEU A 686 23.28 -20.40 0.51
CA LEU A 686 22.88 -19.78 -0.74
C LEU A 686 22.77 -20.84 -1.83
N TYR A 687 21.69 -20.78 -2.59
CA TYR A 687 21.43 -21.70 -3.71
C TYR A 687 21.41 -20.92 -5.01
N VAL A 688 22.08 -21.44 -6.05
CA VAL A 688 22.16 -20.82 -7.37
C VAL A 688 21.73 -21.84 -8.42
N ALA A 689 20.66 -21.52 -9.17
CA ALA A 689 20.05 -22.46 -10.11
C ALA A 689 19.98 -21.91 -11.53
N GLY A 690 20.42 -22.68 -12.51
CA GLY A 690 20.20 -22.44 -13.95
C GLY A 690 20.89 -21.18 -14.49
N GLY A 691 20.17 -20.48 -15.37
CA GLY A 691 20.64 -19.31 -16.09
C GLY A 691 21.29 -19.61 -17.44
N LEU A 692 22.02 -18.63 -17.97
CA LEU A 692 22.75 -18.69 -19.22
C LEU A 692 24.27 -18.61 -18.97
N GLY A 693 25.02 -19.46 -19.63
CA GLY A 693 26.48 -19.46 -19.64
C GLY A 693 27.03 -19.45 -21.06
N GLN A 694 28.35 -19.59 -21.18
CA GLN A 694 29.04 -19.51 -22.46
C GLN A 694 28.62 -20.63 -23.43
N THR A 695 28.16 -21.77 -22.90
CA THR A 695 27.70 -22.93 -23.69
C THR A 695 26.19 -22.96 -23.96
N GLY A 696 25.47 -21.91 -23.55
CA GLY A 696 24.00 -21.80 -23.65
C GLY A 696 23.29 -22.05 -22.34
N ASP A 697 22.10 -22.68 -22.38
CA ASP A 697 21.26 -22.96 -21.24
C ASP A 697 21.99 -23.80 -20.16
N LEU A 698 21.97 -23.34 -18.92
CA LEU A 698 22.53 -24.07 -17.79
C LEU A 698 21.44 -24.79 -17.00
N LEU A 699 21.68 -26.06 -16.71
CA LEU A 699 20.86 -26.86 -15.80
C LEU A 699 21.53 -27.04 -14.43
N SER A 700 22.79 -26.63 -14.31
CA SER A 700 23.56 -26.79 -13.08
C SER A 700 22.95 -26.05 -11.90
N PHE A 701 23.01 -26.69 -10.74
CA PHE A 701 22.48 -26.21 -9.47
C PHE A 701 23.54 -26.40 -8.39
N GLU A 702 23.87 -25.31 -7.70
CA GLU A 702 24.97 -25.24 -6.75
C GLU A 702 24.50 -24.62 -5.43
N ALA A 703 25.04 -25.08 -4.30
CA ALA A 703 24.82 -24.47 -2.99
C ALA A 703 26.15 -23.99 -2.40
N TYR A 704 26.16 -22.78 -1.87
CA TYR A 704 27.26 -22.20 -1.12
C TYR A 704 27.00 -22.28 0.38
N ASP A 705 27.97 -22.77 1.13
CA ASP A 705 27.94 -22.81 2.59
C ASP A 705 28.91 -21.74 3.14
N PRO A 706 28.39 -20.67 3.77
CA PRO A 706 29.23 -19.60 4.30
C PRO A 706 30.15 -20.05 5.41
N SER A 707 29.79 -21.10 6.16
CA SER A 707 30.62 -21.61 7.27
C SER A 707 31.90 -22.28 6.80
N THR A 708 31.84 -22.93 5.63
CA THR A 708 33.00 -23.61 5.02
C THR A 708 33.64 -22.80 3.88
N GLY A 709 32.95 -21.76 3.38
CA GLY A 709 33.37 -20.96 2.23
C GLY A 709 33.39 -21.75 0.91
N SER A 710 32.66 -22.84 0.80
CA SER A 710 32.73 -23.78 -0.34
C SER A 710 31.40 -23.97 -1.06
N TRP A 711 31.51 -24.30 -2.37
CA TRP A 711 30.36 -24.65 -3.23
C TRP A 711 30.22 -26.16 -3.34
N THR A 712 28.97 -26.62 -3.33
CA THR A 712 28.60 -28.02 -3.55
C THR A 712 27.64 -28.12 -4.73
N GLN A 713 27.94 -29.01 -5.68
CA GLN A 713 27.05 -29.35 -6.79
C GLN A 713 25.87 -30.17 -6.29
N LEU A 714 24.66 -29.83 -6.75
CA LEU A 714 23.41 -30.49 -6.39
C LEU A 714 22.71 -31.07 -7.62
N THR A 715 21.59 -31.72 -7.42
CA THR A 715 20.75 -32.31 -8.49
C THR A 715 20.33 -31.23 -9.48
N PRO A 716 20.69 -31.34 -10.79
CA PRO A 716 20.42 -30.29 -11.78
C PRO A 716 18.92 -30.06 -11.99
N LEU A 717 18.60 -28.86 -12.52
CA LEU A 717 17.25 -28.50 -12.95
C LEU A 717 16.71 -29.47 -14.00
N PRO A 718 15.41 -29.81 -13.97
CA PRO A 718 14.82 -30.71 -14.97
C PRO A 718 14.70 -30.09 -16.38
N SER A 719 14.63 -28.76 -16.46
CA SER A 719 14.49 -28.00 -17.72
C SER A 719 15.19 -26.65 -17.62
N PRO A 720 15.49 -25.99 -18.77
CA PRO A 720 16.06 -24.66 -18.81
C PRO A 720 15.11 -23.59 -18.23
N HIS A 721 15.68 -22.67 -17.45
CA HIS A 721 14.99 -21.57 -16.80
C HIS A 721 15.83 -20.29 -16.85
N VAL A 722 16.13 -19.78 -18.03
CA VAL A 722 16.85 -18.50 -18.21
C VAL A 722 15.91 -17.33 -17.92
N GLY A 723 16.33 -16.35 -17.14
CA GLY A 723 15.49 -15.22 -16.76
C GLY A 723 14.24 -15.63 -15.98
N ALA A 724 14.33 -16.71 -15.21
CA ALA A 724 13.28 -17.17 -14.32
C ALA A 724 13.22 -16.36 -13.05
N ALA A 725 12.06 -16.34 -12.40
CA ALA A 725 11.91 -15.85 -11.05
C ALA A 725 12.30 -16.92 -10.02
N GLY A 726 12.81 -16.49 -8.87
CA GLY A 726 13.10 -17.34 -7.73
C GLY A 726 12.42 -16.86 -6.47
N ALA A 727 11.95 -17.78 -5.64
CA ALA A 727 11.38 -17.49 -4.32
C ALA A 727 11.56 -18.68 -3.39
N VAL A 728 11.51 -18.44 -2.08
CA VAL A 728 11.51 -19.50 -1.07
C VAL A 728 10.16 -19.48 -0.36
N LEU A 729 9.44 -20.57 -0.42
CA LEU A 729 8.14 -20.73 0.23
C LEU A 729 8.09 -22.07 0.96
N GLN A 730 7.65 -22.07 2.21
CA GLN A 730 7.47 -23.28 3.05
C GLN A 730 8.72 -24.19 3.11
N GLY A 731 9.93 -23.56 3.10
CA GLY A 731 11.19 -24.31 3.16
C GLY A 731 11.62 -24.99 1.86
N GLU A 732 11.01 -24.64 0.73
CA GLU A 732 11.35 -25.10 -0.61
C GLU A 732 11.81 -23.91 -1.50
N LEU A 733 12.83 -24.14 -2.33
CA LEU A 733 13.26 -23.17 -3.34
C LEU A 733 12.43 -23.34 -4.61
N LEU A 734 11.70 -22.31 -4.99
CA LEU A 734 10.87 -22.28 -6.20
C LEU A 734 11.63 -21.61 -7.35
N VAL A 735 11.56 -22.19 -8.54
CA VAL A 735 12.03 -21.62 -9.81
C VAL A 735 10.85 -21.58 -10.78
N LEU A 736 10.53 -20.38 -11.28
CA LEU A 736 9.27 -20.08 -11.96
C LEU A 736 9.51 -19.52 -13.36
N GLY A 737 8.93 -20.13 -14.35
CA GLY A 737 8.92 -19.63 -15.73
C GLY A 737 10.31 -19.54 -16.36
N GLY A 738 10.62 -18.40 -16.97
CA GLY A 738 11.85 -18.23 -17.74
C GLY A 738 11.71 -18.77 -19.18
N TYR A 739 12.82 -18.98 -19.86
CA TYR A 739 12.84 -19.50 -21.22
C TYR A 739 14.08 -20.38 -21.48
N SER A 740 14.07 -21.12 -22.59
CA SER A 740 15.27 -21.76 -23.13
C SER A 740 15.89 -20.88 -24.19
N HIS A 741 17.15 -20.50 -24.03
CA HIS A 741 17.89 -19.69 -25.00
C HIS A 741 18.04 -20.44 -26.34
N ARG A 742 18.15 -21.77 -26.30
CA ARG A 742 18.30 -22.59 -27.48
C ARG A 742 17.06 -22.62 -28.39
N THR A 743 15.84 -22.62 -27.80
CA THR A 743 14.57 -22.76 -28.53
C THR A 743 13.75 -21.49 -28.52
N TYR A 744 14.12 -20.48 -27.72
CA TYR A 744 13.33 -19.28 -27.42
C TYR A 744 11.90 -19.59 -26.93
N ALA A 745 11.69 -20.84 -26.46
CA ALA A 745 10.40 -21.26 -25.91
C ALA A 745 10.26 -20.81 -24.46
N PRO A 746 9.20 -20.06 -24.12
CA PRO A 746 8.95 -19.69 -22.73
C PRO A 746 8.52 -20.90 -21.92
N SER A 747 9.04 -21.02 -20.70
CA SER A 747 8.59 -22.02 -19.72
C SER A 747 7.39 -21.47 -18.94
N HIS A 748 6.43 -22.34 -18.69
CA HIS A 748 5.32 -22.07 -17.76
C HIS A 748 5.41 -22.92 -16.50
N LEU A 749 6.45 -23.76 -16.41
CA LEU A 749 6.62 -24.71 -15.30
C LEU A 749 7.10 -24.01 -14.03
N ILE A 750 6.65 -24.58 -12.90
CA ILE A 750 7.12 -24.24 -11.54
C ILE A 750 7.80 -25.47 -11.01
N HIS A 751 9.10 -25.34 -10.74
CA HIS A 751 9.88 -26.38 -10.10
C HIS A 751 10.23 -25.96 -8.67
N ALA A 752 10.07 -26.90 -7.73
CA ALA A 752 10.49 -26.71 -6.34
C ALA A 752 11.62 -27.68 -6.01
N TYR A 753 12.69 -27.18 -5.41
CA TYR A 753 13.72 -27.99 -4.79
C TYR A 753 13.40 -28.20 -3.32
N CYS A 754 13.29 -29.48 -2.94
CA CYS A 754 13.08 -29.87 -1.56
C CYS A 754 14.42 -30.34 -0.96
N PRO A 755 15.05 -29.57 -0.06
CA PRO A 755 16.36 -29.92 0.51
C PRO A 755 16.36 -31.26 1.25
N GLY A 756 15.26 -31.56 1.97
CA GLY A 756 15.11 -32.84 2.69
C GLY A 756 15.07 -34.08 1.79
N LEU A 757 14.64 -33.93 0.51
CA LEU A 757 14.59 -34.99 -0.47
C LEU A 757 15.76 -34.93 -1.47
N GLY A 758 16.51 -33.84 -1.53
CA GLY A 758 17.63 -33.62 -2.45
C GLY A 758 17.22 -33.62 -3.93
N ARG A 759 15.95 -33.33 -4.25
CA ARG A 759 15.40 -33.43 -5.62
C ARG A 759 14.44 -32.32 -5.98
N TRP A 760 14.26 -32.11 -7.29
CA TRP A 760 13.28 -31.20 -7.85
C TRP A 760 11.91 -31.89 -8.03
N LEU A 761 10.85 -31.14 -7.73
CA LEU A 761 9.46 -31.50 -7.94
C LEU A 761 8.81 -30.49 -8.88
N CYS A 762 7.99 -30.93 -9.83
CA CYS A 762 7.16 -30.03 -10.61
C CYS A 762 5.85 -29.76 -9.83
N LEU A 763 5.63 -28.51 -9.39
CA LEU A 763 4.44 -28.13 -8.63
C LEU A 763 3.24 -27.76 -9.49
N GLY A 764 3.45 -27.44 -10.76
CA GLY A 764 2.40 -26.99 -11.68
C GLY A 764 2.87 -25.93 -12.65
N THR A 765 1.95 -25.04 -13.03
CA THR A 765 2.20 -24.05 -14.08
C THR A 765 1.80 -22.65 -13.67
N LEU A 766 2.50 -21.66 -14.23
CA LEU A 766 2.12 -20.26 -14.22
C LEU A 766 0.79 -20.05 -14.97
N PRO A 767 0.01 -19.01 -14.65
CA PRO A 767 -1.24 -18.68 -15.37
C PRO A 767 -1.02 -18.43 -16.86
N ARG A 768 0.16 -17.92 -17.21
CA ARG A 768 0.65 -17.74 -18.59
C ARG A 768 2.16 -17.94 -18.61
N PRO A 769 2.71 -18.47 -19.72
CA PRO A 769 4.17 -18.56 -19.91
C PRO A 769 4.79 -17.17 -19.87
N ARG A 770 5.83 -16.98 -19.06
CA ARG A 770 6.50 -15.69 -18.89
C ARG A 770 7.96 -15.85 -18.49
N ALA A 771 8.74 -14.86 -18.88
CA ALA A 771 10.14 -14.72 -18.54
C ALA A 771 10.43 -13.28 -18.07
N GLU A 772 11.60 -13.10 -17.49
CA GLU A 772 12.11 -11.79 -17.08
C GLU A 772 11.14 -11.01 -16.14
N MET A 773 10.49 -11.78 -15.27
CA MET A 773 9.60 -11.32 -14.22
C MET A 773 10.23 -11.61 -12.86
N PRO A 774 10.08 -10.75 -11.86
CA PRO A 774 10.42 -11.08 -10.47
C PRO A 774 9.27 -11.84 -9.80
N ALA A 775 9.63 -12.55 -8.73
CA ALA A 775 8.70 -13.11 -7.76
C ALA A 775 9.16 -12.76 -6.33
N CYS A 776 8.21 -12.64 -5.43
CA CYS A 776 8.47 -12.44 -4.02
C CYS A 776 7.39 -13.14 -3.18
N ILE A 777 7.64 -13.23 -1.88
CA ILE A 777 6.68 -13.78 -0.92
C ILE A 777 6.05 -12.61 -0.18
N LEU A 778 4.71 -12.63 -0.10
CA LEU A 778 3.91 -11.67 0.67
C LEU A 778 3.02 -12.41 1.66
N THR A 779 2.83 -11.83 2.82
CA THR A 779 1.78 -12.22 3.75
C THR A 779 0.52 -11.46 3.36
N LEU A 780 -0.51 -12.17 2.89
CA LEU A 780 -1.77 -11.58 2.45
C LEU A 780 -2.85 -11.81 3.51
N PRO A 781 -3.73 -10.82 3.80
CA PRO A 781 -4.85 -11.00 4.72
C PRO A 781 -5.77 -12.14 4.29
N ALA A 782 -6.32 -12.87 5.27
CA ALA A 782 -7.19 -14.04 5.02
C ALA A 782 -8.50 -13.72 4.26
N VAL A 783 -8.92 -12.46 4.26
CA VAL A 783 -10.26 -12.00 3.79
C VAL A 783 -10.27 -11.51 2.34
N GLN A 784 -9.17 -11.62 1.59
CA GLN A 784 -9.26 -11.28 0.17
C GLN A 784 -9.98 -12.39 -0.62
N HIS A 785 -11.31 -12.32 -0.71
CA HIS A 785 -12.10 -12.98 -1.74
C HIS A 785 -11.79 -12.39 -3.12
N VAL A 786 -10.56 -12.53 -3.55
CA VAL A 786 -10.20 -12.24 -4.95
C VAL A 786 -10.68 -13.42 -5.77
N ALA A 787 -11.45 -13.15 -6.81
CA ALA A 787 -12.00 -14.16 -7.71
C ALA A 787 -10.92 -15.16 -8.14
N LEU A 788 -11.00 -16.37 -7.65
CA LEU A 788 -10.16 -17.48 -8.11
C LEU A 788 -10.53 -17.76 -9.57
N VAL A 789 -9.59 -17.60 -10.46
CA VAL A 789 -9.76 -17.97 -11.88
C VAL A 789 -9.24 -19.39 -12.05
N PRO A 790 -10.10 -20.41 -12.20
CA PRO A 790 -9.64 -21.75 -12.49
C PRO A 790 -9.04 -21.76 -13.90
N THR A 791 -7.77 -22.06 -14.04
CA THR A 791 -7.10 -22.31 -15.31
C THR A 791 -7.56 -23.67 -15.85
N ARG A 792 -8.65 -23.71 -16.63
CA ARG A 792 -9.02 -24.88 -17.42
C ARG A 792 -8.16 -24.90 -18.67
N HIS A 793 -7.19 -25.79 -18.72
CA HIS A 793 -6.59 -26.23 -19.97
C HIS A 793 -7.58 -27.09 -20.74
N GLN A 794 -8.14 -26.57 -21.84
CA GLN A 794 -8.71 -27.38 -22.88
C GLN A 794 -7.56 -28.02 -23.65
N THR A 795 -7.23 -29.27 -23.35
CA THR A 795 -6.52 -30.12 -24.31
C THR A 795 -7.51 -30.45 -25.42
N LYS A 796 -7.35 -29.85 -26.61
CA LYS A 796 -7.96 -30.39 -27.83
C LYS A 796 -7.31 -31.75 -28.09
N PRO A 797 -8.08 -32.83 -28.30
CA PRO A 797 -7.53 -34.05 -28.78
C PRO A 797 -7.09 -33.81 -30.24
N ALA A 798 -5.84 -34.20 -30.55
CA ALA A 798 -5.36 -34.31 -31.91
C ALA A 798 -6.17 -35.39 -32.61
N GLY A 799 -6.92 -35.00 -33.66
CA GLY A 799 -7.45 -35.88 -34.64
C GLY A 799 -6.51 -35.96 -35.86
#